data_08613ba65dcbcd95d8f90f96848c973f
#
_entry.id   08613ba65dcbcd95d8f90f96848c973f
#
_cell.length_a   1.000
_cell.length_b   1.000
_cell.length_c   1.000
_cell.angle_alpha   90.00
_cell.angle_beta   90.00
_cell.angle_gamma   90.00
#
_symmetry.space_group_name_H-M   'P 1'
#
loop_
_entity.id
_entity.type
_entity.pdbx_description
1 polymer ?
#
loop_
_entity_poly.entity_id
_entity_poly.type
_entity_poly.pdbx_seq_one_letter_code
_entity_poly.pdbx_strand_id
1 'polypeptide(L)'
;MLSLGNSFAREDVAEFVERVRRFLALPAKDPIVFTAEPKIDGLSISIRYEGGQLVRAATRGDGIEGEDVTANIRTVREIPHALKGAGVPDVIEVRGEIYLGTEDFRQLNAAQAEAGAKVFANPRNAAAGSLRQLDAGITAKRPLRFFAYTWGAASSLPARTQYDVVQAFAKWGLPVNPRMERCTSVDALIAFYEAINIDRARLGYDIDGVVYKVDRLDYQERLGFVSRSPRWATAHKFAAEQATTVLHDIEIQVGRTGALTPVAKLQPVTVGGVVVSNATLHNEDEIKRKDIRVGDTVVVQRAGDVIPQVVSVVLDQRPPHTKPYKFPHTCPVCGSHAARDEGEEGGDAEAVRRCTGGLICPAQAKERLRHFVSRLAFDIEGLGRERIELFYEEGLIRAPADIFTLAKRDAKSDSPLSEREGFGEKSTQNLFRAIEARRRIGLERFLFALGIRHVGETTARDIARAFGTYDAFRDQLDLASKARPRPAYRRLVTAKGIGPKTAETLMQAIAARGRKDLFDGEPASFEEALAGIKGVRTGVAEALARAFVDVPTFIETARAAAREMPGDDYRAFAGLNGIGEVVADSLIDFFDEPHNRKVVKDLLAEIDVQPYVRQATVASAVTGKTVVFTGTLEKMSRSEAKAQAERLGAKVASSVSNKTDYVVAGTEAGSKLDKARELGVTVLSEDEWLALLEGGTS
;
A
#
# COMPACT_ATOMS: atom_id res chain seq x y z
N MET A 1 -5.91 2.88 13.09
CA MET A 1 -6.33 4.10 12.31
C MET A 1 -5.84 3.98 10.88
N LEU A 2 -6.69 4.23 9.88
CA LEU A 2 -6.39 3.97 8.48
C LEU A 2 -6.06 5.26 7.71
N SER A 3 -5.41 5.12 6.54
CA SER A 3 -5.14 6.23 5.64
C SER A 3 -6.38 6.55 4.79
N LEU A 4 -6.49 7.78 4.28
CA LEU A 4 -7.53 8.16 3.32
C LEU A 4 -7.01 8.05 1.89
N GLY A 5 -7.89 7.75 0.94
CA GLY A 5 -7.63 7.98 -0.48
C GLY A 5 -7.47 9.49 -0.74
N ASN A 6 -6.74 9.86 -1.79
CA ASN A 6 -6.55 11.26 -2.17
C ASN A 6 -7.33 11.59 -3.44
N SER A 7 -7.87 12.79 -3.47
CA SER A 7 -8.44 13.48 -4.64
C SER A 7 -7.71 14.82 -4.79
N PHE A 8 -7.46 15.26 -6.01
CA PHE A 8 -6.73 16.50 -6.29
C PHE A 8 -7.51 17.44 -7.21
N ALA A 9 -8.48 16.91 -7.97
CA ALA A 9 -9.29 17.63 -8.89
C ALA A 9 -10.79 17.35 -8.67
N ARG A 10 -11.64 18.19 -9.25
CA ARG A 10 -13.10 18.00 -9.24
C ARG A 10 -13.52 16.64 -9.79
N GLU A 11 -12.86 16.20 -10.86
CA GLU A 11 -13.10 14.91 -11.53
C GLU A 11 -12.87 13.74 -10.59
N ASP A 12 -11.82 13.79 -9.76
CA ASP A 12 -11.50 12.75 -8.76
C ASP A 12 -12.62 12.65 -7.70
N VAL A 13 -13.15 13.82 -7.27
CA VAL A 13 -14.26 13.88 -6.32
C VAL A 13 -15.55 13.33 -6.96
N ALA A 14 -15.83 13.69 -8.21
CA ALA A 14 -16.98 13.14 -8.93
C ALA A 14 -16.86 11.62 -9.09
N GLU A 15 -15.68 11.13 -9.47
CA GLU A 15 -15.43 9.69 -9.56
C GLU A 15 -15.57 8.98 -8.21
N PHE A 16 -15.13 9.59 -7.11
CA PHE A 16 -15.33 9.05 -5.76
C PHE A 16 -16.82 8.91 -5.44
N VAL A 17 -17.65 9.94 -5.70
CA VAL A 17 -19.11 9.90 -5.49
C VAL A 17 -19.75 8.80 -6.35
N GLU A 18 -19.35 8.66 -7.61
CA GLU A 18 -19.86 7.62 -8.49
C GLU A 18 -19.41 6.21 -8.10
N ARG A 19 -18.19 6.04 -7.57
CA ARG A 19 -17.75 4.77 -7.00
C ARG A 19 -18.59 4.36 -5.79
N VAL A 20 -18.91 5.31 -4.90
CA VAL A 20 -19.81 5.07 -3.75
C VAL A 20 -21.18 4.64 -4.25
N ARG A 21 -21.76 5.34 -5.22
CA ARG A 21 -23.06 5.05 -5.81
C ARG A 21 -23.11 3.67 -6.43
N ARG A 22 -22.15 3.35 -7.28
CA ARG A 22 -22.06 2.04 -7.95
C ARG A 22 -21.87 0.89 -6.96
N PHE A 23 -21.04 1.10 -5.94
CA PHE A 23 -20.79 0.05 -4.93
C PHE A 23 -22.08 -0.29 -4.15
N LEU A 24 -22.82 0.72 -3.75
CA LEU A 24 -24.07 0.58 -2.98
C LEU A 24 -25.30 0.24 -3.87
N ALA A 25 -25.11 0.16 -5.19
CA ALA A 25 -26.20 -0.02 -6.18
C ALA A 25 -27.34 1.02 -6.04
N LEU A 26 -26.99 2.28 -5.74
CA LEU A 26 -27.98 3.33 -5.54
C LEU A 26 -28.45 3.90 -6.88
N PRO A 27 -29.77 4.17 -7.05
CA PRO A 27 -30.29 4.86 -8.21
C PRO A 27 -29.63 6.22 -8.44
N ALA A 28 -29.50 6.63 -9.71
CA ALA A 28 -28.86 7.91 -10.05
C ALA A 28 -29.55 9.13 -9.41
N LYS A 29 -30.84 9.03 -9.11
CA LYS A 29 -31.67 10.09 -8.52
C LYS A 29 -31.52 10.21 -7.00
N ASP A 30 -31.02 9.19 -6.33
CA ASP A 30 -30.95 9.19 -4.86
C ASP A 30 -29.78 10.05 -4.40
N PRO A 31 -30.03 11.08 -3.59
CA PRO A 31 -28.95 11.92 -3.08
C PRO A 31 -28.09 11.13 -2.07
N ILE A 32 -26.77 11.25 -2.19
CA ILE A 32 -25.84 10.78 -1.18
C ILE A 32 -25.36 11.99 -0.41
N VAL A 33 -25.64 12.00 0.90
CA VAL A 33 -25.17 13.04 1.80
C VAL A 33 -23.75 12.72 2.24
N PHE A 34 -22.89 13.72 2.18
CA PHE A 34 -21.51 13.67 2.68
C PHE A 34 -21.34 14.70 3.78
N THR A 35 -20.47 14.44 4.74
CA THR A 35 -19.87 15.47 5.55
C THR A 35 -18.61 15.98 4.87
N ALA A 36 -18.37 17.28 4.95
CA ALA A 36 -17.15 17.96 4.53
C ALA A 36 -16.55 18.68 5.73
N GLU A 37 -15.26 18.49 5.95
CA GLU A 37 -14.54 19.07 7.10
C GLU A 37 -13.10 19.45 6.70
N PRO A 38 -12.48 20.50 7.31
CA PRO A 38 -11.09 20.82 7.09
C PRO A 38 -10.18 19.65 7.48
N LYS A 39 -9.20 19.35 6.64
CA LYS A 39 -8.16 18.35 6.92
C LYS A 39 -7.03 18.99 7.71
N ILE A 40 -7.08 18.84 9.02
CA ILE A 40 -6.08 19.40 9.94
C ILE A 40 -4.73 18.74 9.69
N ASP A 41 -3.69 19.55 9.60
CA ASP A 41 -2.31 19.06 9.44
C ASP A 41 -1.62 18.96 10.82
N GLY A 42 -1.79 17.80 11.45
CA GLY A 42 -1.32 17.50 12.79
C GLY A 42 -0.88 16.06 12.98
N LEU A 43 -1.08 15.53 14.17
CA LEU A 43 -0.82 14.14 14.55
C LEU A 43 -2.12 13.45 14.94
N SER A 44 -2.49 12.41 14.21
CA SER A 44 -3.71 11.64 14.52
C SER A 44 -3.55 10.84 15.81
N ILE A 45 -4.57 10.87 16.64
CA ILE A 45 -4.64 10.24 17.96
C ILE A 45 -5.94 9.45 18.13
N SER A 46 -5.88 8.34 18.87
CA SER A 46 -7.04 7.60 19.37
C SER A 46 -7.09 7.70 20.89
N ILE A 47 -8.20 8.14 21.44
CA ILE A 47 -8.42 8.33 22.88
C ILE A 47 -9.58 7.42 23.28
N ARG A 48 -9.32 6.50 24.19
CA ARG A 48 -10.31 5.55 24.70
C ARG A 48 -10.89 6.06 26.02
N TYR A 49 -12.20 6.08 26.07
CA TYR A 49 -12.99 6.34 27.27
C TYR A 49 -13.77 5.09 27.66
N GLU A 50 -13.82 4.78 28.96
CA GLU A 50 -14.62 3.71 29.54
C GLU A 50 -15.39 4.28 30.75
N GLY A 51 -16.71 4.05 30.80
CA GLY A 51 -17.57 4.71 31.78
C GLY A 51 -17.45 6.24 31.74
N GLY A 52 -17.19 6.80 30.56
CA GLY A 52 -16.93 8.21 30.37
C GLY A 52 -15.54 8.68 30.78
N GLN A 53 -14.69 7.87 31.43
CA GLN A 53 -13.36 8.26 31.91
C GLN A 53 -12.29 7.95 30.85
N LEU A 54 -11.31 8.86 30.66
CA LEU A 54 -10.15 8.65 29.80
C LEU A 54 -9.24 7.58 30.40
N VAL A 55 -9.16 6.41 29.74
CA VAL A 55 -8.35 5.27 30.19
C VAL A 55 -7.06 5.13 29.42
N ARG A 56 -7.08 5.37 28.10
CA ARG A 56 -5.90 5.18 27.23
C ARG A 56 -5.91 6.15 26.06
N ALA A 57 -4.70 6.55 25.62
CA ALA A 57 -4.53 7.27 24.35
C ALA A 57 -3.30 6.72 23.60
N ALA A 58 -3.45 6.57 22.28
CA ALA A 58 -2.38 6.06 21.43
C ALA A 58 -2.27 6.83 20.11
N THR A 59 -1.06 6.97 19.60
CA THR A 59 -0.81 7.51 18.24
C THR A 59 -1.33 6.56 17.18
N ARG A 60 -1.44 7.04 15.92
CA ARG A 60 -1.90 6.22 14.80
C ARG A 60 -1.04 4.95 14.59
N GLY A 61 0.25 5.06 14.87
CA GLY A 61 1.15 3.95 14.65
C GLY A 61 1.19 3.49 13.20
N ASP A 62 1.21 2.18 13.02
CA ASP A 62 1.08 1.53 11.70
C ASP A 62 -0.39 1.36 11.26
N GLY A 63 -1.33 1.84 12.07
CA GLY A 63 -2.78 1.72 11.88
C GLY A 63 -3.42 0.65 12.77
N ILE A 64 -2.63 -0.30 13.29
CA ILE A 64 -3.05 -1.38 14.21
C ILE A 64 -2.47 -1.12 15.60
N GLU A 65 -1.16 -0.95 15.70
CA GLU A 65 -0.44 -0.63 16.93
C GLU A 65 0.07 0.81 16.91
N GLY A 66 -0.01 1.51 18.04
CA GLY A 66 0.45 2.90 18.21
C GLY A 66 1.19 3.07 19.53
N GLU A 67 1.99 4.13 19.62
CA GLU A 67 2.69 4.49 20.85
C GLU A 67 1.68 4.92 21.92
N ASP A 68 1.79 4.40 23.13
CA ASP A 68 0.98 4.85 24.27
C ASP A 68 1.45 6.25 24.69
N VAL A 69 0.56 7.22 24.59
CA VAL A 69 0.79 8.63 24.96
C VAL A 69 -0.23 9.10 25.99
N THR A 70 -0.78 8.18 26.77
CA THR A 70 -1.85 8.47 27.74
C THR A 70 -1.44 9.55 28.72
N ALA A 71 -0.22 9.46 29.30
CA ALA A 71 0.28 10.45 30.22
C ALA A 71 0.40 11.85 29.61
N ASN A 72 0.85 11.91 28.35
CA ASN A 72 0.99 13.16 27.59
C ASN A 72 -0.38 13.77 27.26
N ILE A 73 -1.32 12.95 26.75
CA ILE A 73 -2.68 13.41 26.41
C ILE A 73 -3.42 13.96 27.62
N ARG A 74 -3.23 13.40 28.81
CA ARG A 74 -3.82 13.94 30.04
C ARG A 74 -3.35 15.35 30.37
N THR A 75 -2.24 15.83 29.81
CA THR A 75 -1.76 17.20 29.99
C THR A 75 -2.34 18.19 28.97
N VAL A 76 -2.98 17.72 27.89
CA VAL A 76 -3.58 18.58 26.87
C VAL A 76 -4.89 19.15 27.39
N ARG A 77 -4.93 20.47 27.60
CA ARG A 77 -6.03 21.17 28.32
C ARG A 77 -7.39 21.01 27.65
N GLU A 78 -7.44 20.93 26.33
CA GLU A 78 -8.68 20.83 25.54
C GLU A 78 -9.31 19.43 25.58
N ILE A 79 -8.58 18.42 26.04
CA ILE A 79 -9.06 17.02 26.08
C ILE A 79 -9.65 16.73 27.45
N PRO A 80 -10.96 16.49 27.58
CA PRO A 80 -11.58 16.20 28.86
C PRO A 80 -11.12 14.83 29.38
N HIS A 81 -10.78 14.77 30.69
CA HIS A 81 -10.50 13.51 31.36
C HIS A 81 -11.77 12.68 31.57
N ALA A 82 -12.91 13.32 31.58
CA ALA A 82 -14.21 12.68 31.70
C ALA A 82 -15.21 13.31 30.70
N LEU A 83 -15.86 12.47 29.90
CA LEU A 83 -16.96 12.88 29.04
C LEU A 83 -18.19 13.18 29.89
N LYS A 84 -18.92 14.25 29.56
CA LYS A 84 -20.09 14.70 30.30
C LYS A 84 -21.30 14.78 29.35
N GLY A 85 -22.49 14.50 29.86
CA GLY A 85 -23.73 14.64 29.10
C GLY A 85 -24.47 13.31 28.93
N ALA A 86 -25.64 13.37 28.32
CA ALA A 86 -26.46 12.20 28.06
C ALA A 86 -25.95 11.41 26.84
N GLY A 87 -26.11 10.09 26.86
CA GLY A 87 -25.83 9.23 25.73
C GLY A 87 -24.31 8.95 25.51
N VAL A 88 -23.48 9.17 26.53
CA VAL A 88 -22.08 8.74 26.50
C VAL A 88 -22.05 7.21 26.55
N PRO A 89 -21.43 6.52 25.57
CA PRO A 89 -21.33 5.06 25.57
C PRO A 89 -20.45 4.54 26.72
N ASP A 90 -20.68 3.30 27.16
CA ASP A 90 -19.83 2.66 28.18
C ASP A 90 -18.38 2.58 27.72
N VAL A 91 -18.15 2.31 26.43
CA VAL A 91 -16.83 2.31 25.79
C VAL A 91 -16.90 3.11 24.50
N ILE A 92 -15.96 4.04 24.31
CA ILE A 92 -15.77 4.73 23.04
C ILE A 92 -14.31 5.09 22.82
N GLU A 93 -13.82 4.83 21.60
CA GLU A 93 -12.56 5.38 21.10
C GLU A 93 -12.84 6.60 20.25
N VAL A 94 -12.54 7.79 20.74
CA VAL A 94 -12.62 9.03 19.98
C VAL A 94 -11.31 9.23 19.22
N ARG A 95 -11.41 9.47 17.91
CA ARG A 95 -10.26 9.75 17.05
C ARG A 95 -10.30 11.21 16.63
N GLY A 96 -9.12 11.83 16.65
CA GLY A 96 -8.96 13.23 16.35
C GLY A 96 -7.56 13.58 15.93
N GLU A 97 -7.30 14.85 15.75
CA GLU A 97 -5.99 15.38 15.40
C GLU A 97 -5.48 16.29 16.52
N ILE A 98 -4.24 16.03 16.97
CA ILE A 98 -3.47 16.95 17.83
C ILE A 98 -2.72 17.89 16.91
N TYR A 99 -2.86 19.19 17.15
CA TYR A 99 -2.24 20.23 16.32
C TYR A 99 -1.71 21.39 17.15
N LEU A 100 -0.93 22.27 16.53
CA LEU A 100 -0.52 23.56 17.08
C LEU A 100 -1.14 24.69 16.26
N GLY A 101 -1.63 25.71 16.94
CA GLY A 101 -2.02 26.95 16.29
C GLY A 101 -0.81 27.67 15.67
N THR A 102 -1.05 28.41 14.59
CA THR A 102 0.01 29.13 13.85
C THR A 102 0.78 30.10 14.74
N GLU A 103 0.07 30.84 15.61
CA GLU A 103 0.68 31.75 16.56
C GLU A 103 1.46 31.00 17.65
N ASP A 104 0.85 29.95 18.22
CA ASP A 104 1.48 29.10 19.24
C ASP A 104 2.78 28.48 18.71
N PHE A 105 2.80 28.06 17.44
CA PHE A 105 3.98 27.54 16.75
C PHE A 105 5.09 28.57 16.62
N ARG A 106 4.75 29.83 16.23
CA ARG A 106 5.71 30.93 16.12
C ARG A 106 6.38 31.23 17.46
N GLN A 107 5.57 31.35 18.53
CA GLN A 107 6.07 31.62 19.89
C GLN A 107 6.95 30.46 20.41
N LEU A 108 6.55 29.21 20.14
CA LEU A 108 7.33 28.04 20.49
C LEU A 108 8.71 28.04 19.82
N ASN A 109 8.78 28.34 18.51
CA ASN A 109 10.04 28.38 17.78
C ASN A 109 10.92 29.56 18.20
N ALA A 110 10.35 30.73 18.54
CA ALA A 110 11.10 31.86 19.10
C ALA A 110 11.76 31.45 20.43
N ALA A 111 11.03 30.83 21.35
CA ALA A 111 11.57 30.35 22.61
C ALA A 111 12.64 29.25 22.44
N GLN A 112 12.48 28.35 21.44
CA GLN A 112 13.51 27.35 21.11
C GLN A 112 14.79 28.03 20.61
N ALA A 113 14.67 29.03 19.72
CA ALA A 113 15.81 29.76 19.19
C ALA A 113 16.56 30.54 20.31
N GLU A 114 15.85 31.20 21.21
CA GLU A 114 16.43 31.90 22.37
C GLU A 114 17.19 30.92 23.30
N ALA A 115 16.66 29.70 23.46
CA ALA A 115 17.28 28.64 24.25
C ALA A 115 18.44 27.95 23.52
N GLY A 116 18.78 28.31 22.29
CA GLY A 116 19.79 27.65 21.47
C GLY A 116 19.41 26.21 21.07
N ALA A 117 18.12 25.87 21.19
CA ALA A 117 17.61 24.55 20.85
C ALA A 117 17.15 24.49 19.37
N LYS A 118 17.04 23.27 18.84
CA LYS A 118 16.61 23.05 17.45
C LYS A 118 15.16 23.53 17.26
N VAL A 119 14.93 24.42 16.31
CA VAL A 119 13.61 24.87 15.90
C VAL A 119 12.88 23.81 15.08
N PHE A 120 11.55 23.78 15.16
CA PHE A 120 10.72 22.88 14.38
C PHE A 120 10.48 23.42 12.97
N ALA A 121 10.47 22.53 11.98
CA ALA A 121 10.30 22.90 10.58
C ALA A 121 8.87 23.38 10.23
N ASN A 122 7.84 22.83 10.88
CA ASN A 122 6.43 23.17 10.67
C ASN A 122 5.58 22.83 11.90
N PRO A 123 4.32 23.31 11.99
CA PRO A 123 3.41 23.06 13.12
C PRO A 123 3.13 21.58 13.37
N ARG A 124 3.02 20.77 12.31
CA ARG A 124 2.81 19.30 12.42
C ARG A 124 3.97 18.61 13.12
N ASN A 125 5.21 18.90 12.69
CA ASN A 125 6.41 18.33 13.32
C ASN A 125 6.55 18.79 14.77
N ALA A 126 6.18 20.04 15.05
CA ALA A 126 6.17 20.59 16.40
C ALA A 126 5.13 19.90 17.29
N ALA A 127 3.92 19.67 16.78
CA ALA A 127 2.86 18.94 17.49
C ALA A 127 3.30 17.48 17.78
N ALA A 128 3.79 16.77 16.76
CA ALA A 128 4.27 15.40 16.91
C ALA A 128 5.45 15.29 17.89
N GLY A 129 6.44 16.16 17.79
CA GLY A 129 7.59 16.22 18.69
C GLY A 129 7.23 16.63 20.12
N SER A 130 6.21 17.46 20.29
CA SER A 130 5.73 17.91 21.62
C SER A 130 4.89 16.83 22.31
N LEU A 131 4.10 16.04 21.57
CA LEU A 131 3.28 14.99 22.15
C LEU A 131 4.09 13.75 22.52
N ARG A 132 5.08 13.38 21.71
CA ARG A 132 5.87 12.15 21.86
C ARG A 132 7.08 12.34 22.77
N GLN A 133 6.89 12.99 23.93
CA GLN A 133 7.90 13.19 24.94
C GLN A 133 7.84 12.06 26.00
N LEU A 134 8.99 11.59 26.43
CA LEU A 134 9.08 10.62 27.53
C LEU A 134 8.61 11.23 28.86
N ASP A 135 8.88 12.53 29.07
CA ASP A 135 8.39 13.30 30.21
C ASP A 135 7.13 14.10 29.78
N ALA A 136 5.98 13.69 30.30
CA ALA A 136 4.71 14.39 30.08
C ALA A 136 4.72 15.84 30.59
N GLY A 137 5.61 16.20 31.52
CA GLY A 137 5.80 17.57 31.99
C GLY A 137 6.31 18.50 30.88
N ILE A 138 7.03 18.00 29.90
CA ILE A 138 7.43 18.76 28.69
C ILE A 138 6.20 19.02 27.83
N THR A 139 5.37 17.99 27.59
CA THR A 139 4.12 18.11 26.84
C THR A 139 3.17 19.11 27.48
N ALA A 140 3.06 19.12 28.81
CA ALA A 140 2.21 20.04 29.57
C ALA A 140 2.51 21.53 29.33
N LYS A 141 3.75 21.85 28.97
CA LYS A 141 4.20 23.22 28.66
C LYS A 141 3.96 23.61 27.20
N ARG A 142 3.49 22.67 26.36
CA ARG A 142 3.23 22.91 24.95
C ARG A 142 1.76 23.27 24.72
N PRO A 143 1.45 24.29 23.93
CA PRO A 143 0.08 24.72 23.66
C PRO A 143 -0.60 23.82 22.61
N LEU A 144 -0.62 22.51 22.87
CA LEU A 144 -1.26 21.52 22.01
C LEU A 144 -2.78 21.68 22.06
N ARG A 145 -3.42 21.56 20.89
CA ARG A 145 -4.86 21.62 20.68
C ARG A 145 -5.37 20.34 20.05
N PHE A 146 -6.67 20.13 20.08
CA PHE A 146 -7.31 18.91 19.63
C PHE A 146 -8.62 19.18 18.88
N PHE A 147 -8.87 18.41 17.80
CA PHE A 147 -10.20 18.28 17.20
C PHE A 147 -10.58 16.81 17.04
N ALA A 148 -11.75 16.42 17.58
CA ALA A 148 -12.35 15.12 17.35
C ALA A 148 -13.08 15.12 15.99
N TYR A 149 -12.90 14.06 15.18
CA TYR A 149 -13.51 13.99 13.85
C TYR A 149 -14.13 12.62 13.50
N THR A 150 -13.89 11.58 14.29
CA THR A 150 -14.47 10.24 14.08
C THR A 150 -14.24 9.37 15.32
N TRP A 151 -14.57 8.09 15.23
CA TRP A 151 -14.41 7.12 16.32
C TRP A 151 -13.79 5.81 15.84
N GLY A 152 -13.42 4.99 16.78
CA GLY A 152 -12.98 3.60 16.60
C GLY A 152 -14.01 2.62 17.18
N ALA A 153 -13.55 1.78 18.12
CA ALA A 153 -14.46 0.89 18.85
C ALA A 153 -15.42 1.71 19.73
N ALA A 154 -16.69 1.34 19.71
CA ALA A 154 -17.73 1.91 20.57
C ALA A 154 -18.74 0.81 20.95
N SER A 155 -19.21 0.82 22.21
CA SER A 155 -20.27 -0.10 22.67
C SER A 155 -21.63 0.25 22.06
N SER A 156 -21.86 1.52 21.76
CA SER A 156 -23.01 2.04 21.01
C SER A 156 -22.65 3.38 20.38
N LEU A 157 -23.42 3.81 19.38
CA LEU A 157 -23.27 5.14 18.78
C LEU A 157 -24.49 6.01 19.10
N PRO A 158 -24.31 7.31 19.39
CA PRO A 158 -25.39 8.20 19.78
C PRO A 158 -26.31 8.59 18.62
N ALA A 159 -25.93 8.33 17.38
CA ALA A 159 -26.64 8.72 16.17
C ALA A 159 -26.38 7.78 15.00
N ARG A 160 -27.12 7.97 13.90
CA ARG A 160 -27.02 7.15 12.67
C ARG A 160 -26.28 7.86 11.54
N THR A 161 -25.70 9.04 11.79
CA THR A 161 -24.97 9.81 10.80
C THR A 161 -23.63 10.29 11.36
N GLN A 162 -22.64 10.42 10.47
CA GLN A 162 -21.30 10.91 10.80
C GLN A 162 -21.36 12.28 11.48
N TYR A 163 -22.15 13.20 10.90
CA TYR A 163 -22.31 14.55 11.42
C TYR A 163 -22.86 14.54 12.84
N ASP A 164 -23.95 13.83 13.07
CA ASP A 164 -24.64 13.86 14.39
C ASP A 164 -23.79 13.19 15.48
N VAL A 165 -22.99 12.14 15.13
CA VAL A 165 -22.02 11.55 16.09
C VAL A 165 -20.95 12.57 16.47
N VAL A 166 -20.39 13.31 15.50
CA VAL A 166 -19.39 14.35 15.79
C VAL A 166 -20.01 15.49 16.62
N GLN A 167 -21.26 15.87 16.35
CA GLN A 167 -21.97 16.87 17.19
C GLN A 167 -22.23 16.34 18.63
N ALA A 168 -22.40 15.04 18.82
CA ALA A 168 -22.47 14.46 20.16
C ALA A 168 -21.14 14.58 20.90
N PHE A 169 -19.99 14.46 20.22
CA PHE A 169 -18.67 14.71 20.84
C PHE A 169 -18.58 16.12 21.44
N ALA A 170 -19.07 17.15 20.70
CA ALA A 170 -19.13 18.51 21.21
C ALA A 170 -19.97 18.62 22.48
N LYS A 171 -21.13 17.93 22.51
CA LYS A 171 -22.02 17.89 23.69
C LYS A 171 -21.39 17.16 24.89
N TRP A 172 -20.45 16.25 24.65
CA TRP A 172 -19.71 15.56 25.71
C TRP A 172 -18.46 16.31 26.17
N GLY A 173 -18.17 17.48 25.58
CA GLY A 173 -17.08 18.36 25.98
C GLY A 173 -15.79 18.20 25.14
N LEU A 174 -15.83 17.43 24.06
CA LEU A 174 -14.69 17.29 23.14
C LEU A 174 -14.72 18.42 22.10
N PRO A 175 -13.61 19.08 21.81
CA PRO A 175 -13.52 20.03 20.70
C PRO A 175 -13.78 19.35 19.36
N VAL A 176 -14.64 19.95 18.54
CA VAL A 176 -14.90 19.54 17.15
C VAL A 176 -14.72 20.74 16.24
N ASN A 177 -14.38 20.49 14.98
CA ASN A 177 -14.18 21.59 14.05
C ASN A 177 -15.52 22.24 13.68
N PRO A 178 -15.71 23.56 13.93
CA PRO A 178 -16.97 24.25 13.67
C PRO A 178 -17.30 24.43 12.18
N ARG A 179 -16.31 24.16 11.30
CA ARG A 179 -16.47 24.29 9.85
C ARG A 179 -16.98 23.01 9.19
N MET A 180 -17.34 21.98 9.96
CA MET A 180 -17.91 20.76 9.42
C MET A 180 -19.33 21.01 8.89
N GLU A 181 -19.60 20.60 7.64
CA GLU A 181 -20.89 20.80 6.95
C GLU A 181 -21.38 19.52 6.30
N ARG A 182 -22.70 19.47 6.00
CA ARG A 182 -23.34 18.44 5.17
C ARG A 182 -23.48 18.94 3.74
N CYS A 183 -23.02 18.13 2.77
CA CYS A 183 -23.10 18.39 1.35
C CYS A 183 -23.89 17.29 0.64
N THR A 184 -24.78 17.66 -0.30
CA THR A 184 -25.67 16.72 -0.99
C THR A 184 -25.35 16.54 -2.48
N SER A 185 -24.32 17.21 -2.98
CA SER A 185 -23.90 17.18 -4.37
C SER A 185 -22.40 17.39 -4.51
N VAL A 186 -21.82 16.98 -5.66
CA VAL A 186 -20.41 17.26 -5.99
C VAL A 186 -20.15 18.77 -5.98
N ASP A 187 -21.07 19.57 -6.53
CA ASP A 187 -20.94 21.03 -6.55
C ASP A 187 -20.85 21.62 -5.14
N ALA A 188 -21.64 21.12 -4.18
CA ALA A 188 -21.58 21.56 -2.78
C ALA A 188 -20.24 21.16 -2.12
N LEU A 189 -19.70 19.95 -2.43
CA LEU A 189 -18.39 19.53 -1.95
C LEU A 189 -17.28 20.45 -2.47
N ILE A 190 -17.34 20.81 -3.75
CA ILE A 190 -16.35 21.70 -4.38
C ILE A 190 -16.48 23.12 -3.81
N ALA A 191 -17.71 23.65 -3.66
CA ALA A 191 -17.93 24.96 -3.06
C ALA A 191 -17.37 25.04 -1.62
N PHE A 192 -17.55 23.99 -0.81
CA PHE A 192 -16.93 23.90 0.51
C PHE A 192 -15.41 23.94 0.44
N TYR A 193 -14.80 23.15 -0.48
CA TYR A 193 -13.35 23.15 -0.69
C TYR A 193 -12.81 24.53 -1.04
N GLU A 194 -13.47 25.23 -1.96
CA GLU A 194 -13.08 26.58 -2.38
C GLU A 194 -13.20 27.59 -1.23
N ALA A 195 -14.30 27.54 -0.47
CA ALA A 195 -14.49 28.40 0.70
C ALA A 195 -13.41 28.19 1.78
N ILE A 196 -13.09 26.93 2.09
CA ILE A 196 -12.03 26.60 3.05
C ILE A 196 -10.65 27.01 2.52
N ASN A 197 -10.39 26.87 1.22
CA ASN A 197 -9.13 27.30 0.63
C ASN A 197 -8.93 28.83 0.69
N ILE A 198 -9.98 29.60 0.48
CA ILE A 198 -9.97 31.06 0.63
C ILE A 198 -9.70 31.47 2.09
N ASP A 199 -10.37 30.81 3.03
CA ASP A 199 -10.25 31.09 4.45
C ASP A 199 -8.99 30.52 5.11
N ARG A 200 -8.20 29.72 4.41
CA ARG A 200 -7.07 28.95 4.94
C ARG A 200 -6.12 29.77 5.81
N ALA A 201 -5.74 30.96 5.35
CA ALA A 201 -4.83 31.86 6.07
C ALA A 201 -5.44 32.44 7.37
N ARG A 202 -6.78 32.41 7.54
CA ARG A 202 -7.51 32.97 8.68
C ARG A 202 -7.92 31.93 9.72
N LEU A 203 -7.72 30.62 9.44
CA LEU A 203 -8.15 29.55 10.34
C LEU A 203 -7.35 29.52 11.65
N GLY A 204 -6.13 30.07 11.66
CA GLY A 204 -5.23 30.04 12.80
C GLY A 204 -4.58 28.69 13.07
N TYR A 205 -4.72 27.73 12.17
CA TYR A 205 -4.05 26.41 12.16
C TYR A 205 -3.87 25.92 10.73
N ASP A 206 -2.91 25.03 10.52
CA ASP A 206 -2.58 24.51 9.20
C ASP A 206 -3.54 23.39 8.77
N ILE A 207 -3.87 23.41 7.48
CA ILE A 207 -4.67 22.38 6.80
C ILE A 207 -4.04 22.03 5.45
N ASP A 208 -4.14 20.77 5.01
CA ASP A 208 -3.61 20.31 3.72
C ASP A 208 -4.72 19.96 2.71
N GLY A 209 -5.97 20.26 3.02
CA GLY A 209 -7.14 20.02 2.20
C GLY A 209 -8.43 19.94 3.01
N VAL A 210 -9.38 19.20 2.48
CA VAL A 210 -10.65 18.88 3.16
C VAL A 210 -10.88 17.36 3.11
N VAL A 211 -11.71 16.85 4.01
CA VAL A 211 -12.09 15.43 4.03
C VAL A 211 -13.58 15.32 3.78
N TYR A 212 -13.95 14.44 2.85
CA TYR A 212 -15.34 14.06 2.61
C TYR A 212 -15.60 12.67 3.14
N LYS A 213 -16.71 12.49 3.86
CA LYS A 213 -17.16 11.19 4.37
C LYS A 213 -18.63 11.01 4.06
N VAL A 214 -19.04 9.82 3.67
CA VAL A 214 -20.47 9.46 3.56
C VAL A 214 -21.13 9.65 4.90
N ASP A 215 -22.21 10.44 4.99
CA ASP A 215 -22.82 10.83 6.27
C ASP A 215 -23.60 9.67 6.93
N ARG A 216 -24.29 8.82 6.17
CA ARG A 216 -25.04 7.68 6.68
C ARG A 216 -24.12 6.55 7.13
N LEU A 217 -24.23 6.10 8.37
CA LEU A 217 -23.36 5.07 8.96
C LEU A 217 -23.63 3.69 8.40
N ASP A 218 -24.87 3.35 8.08
CA ASP A 218 -25.22 2.11 7.39
C ASP A 218 -24.58 2.01 6.00
N TYR A 219 -24.45 3.12 5.27
CA TYR A 219 -23.70 3.17 4.02
C TYR A 219 -22.20 3.02 4.24
N GLN A 220 -21.64 3.64 5.29
CA GLN A 220 -20.22 3.46 5.63
C GLN A 220 -19.93 1.99 5.95
N GLU A 221 -20.83 1.33 6.68
CA GLU A 221 -20.69 -0.07 7.03
C GLU A 221 -20.74 -0.98 5.79
N ARG A 222 -21.70 -0.77 4.89
CA ARG A 222 -21.82 -1.49 3.61
C ARG A 222 -20.58 -1.28 2.72
N LEU A 223 -20.11 -0.05 2.59
CA LEU A 223 -18.92 0.30 1.82
C LEU A 223 -17.63 -0.33 2.38
N GLY A 224 -17.49 -0.36 3.70
CA GLY A 224 -16.36 -0.96 4.36
C GLY A 224 -15.01 -0.35 3.94
N PHE A 225 -13.98 -1.19 3.91
CA PHE A 225 -12.60 -0.81 3.68
C PHE A 225 -11.97 -1.58 2.52
N VAL A 226 -10.94 -0.98 1.92
CA VAL A 226 -10.07 -1.60 0.93
C VAL A 226 -8.63 -1.40 1.41
N SER A 227 -7.90 -2.50 1.62
CA SER A 227 -6.54 -2.44 2.17
C SER A 227 -6.50 -1.61 3.48
N ARG A 228 -5.97 -0.39 3.42
CA ARG A 228 -5.84 0.54 4.54
C ARG A 228 -6.71 1.79 4.41
N SER A 229 -7.63 1.85 3.46
CA SER A 229 -8.45 3.03 3.21
C SER A 229 -9.95 2.72 3.27
N PRO A 230 -10.77 3.57 3.89
CA PRO A 230 -12.21 3.44 3.82
C PRO A 230 -12.71 3.76 2.41
N ARG A 231 -13.67 3.00 1.89
CA ARG A 231 -14.33 3.32 0.61
C ARG A 231 -15.28 4.51 0.72
N TRP A 232 -15.68 4.86 1.94
CA TRP A 232 -16.65 5.90 2.25
C TRP A 232 -16.05 7.27 2.56
N ALA A 233 -14.72 7.42 2.45
CA ALA A 233 -14.06 8.71 2.69
C ALA A 233 -12.92 8.96 1.71
N THR A 234 -12.69 10.23 1.38
CA THR A 234 -11.55 10.71 0.60
C THR A 234 -11.04 12.04 1.12
N ALA A 235 -9.75 12.30 0.95
CA ALA A 235 -9.12 13.59 1.23
C ALA A 235 -8.94 14.36 -0.08
N HIS A 236 -9.61 15.49 -0.22
CA HIS A 236 -9.42 16.42 -1.34
C HIS A 236 -8.35 17.42 -0.93
N LYS A 237 -7.16 17.22 -1.43
CA LYS A 237 -5.99 18.05 -1.07
C LYS A 237 -5.94 19.33 -1.86
N PHE A 238 -5.43 20.40 -1.24
CA PHE A 238 -5.17 21.66 -1.94
C PHE A 238 -4.11 21.45 -3.02
N ALA A 239 -4.16 22.32 -4.03
CA ALA A 239 -3.12 22.35 -5.05
C ALA A 239 -1.75 22.48 -4.37
N ALA A 240 -0.79 21.71 -4.87
CA ALA A 240 0.56 21.73 -4.33
C ALA A 240 1.16 23.12 -4.50
N GLU A 241 1.72 23.68 -3.42
CA GLU A 241 2.52 24.88 -3.54
C GLU A 241 3.72 24.60 -4.45
N GLN A 242 4.02 25.55 -5.32
CA GLN A 242 5.13 25.51 -6.24
C GLN A 242 6.12 26.62 -5.94
N ALA A 243 7.39 26.33 -6.13
CA ALA A 243 8.45 27.32 -6.09
C ALA A 243 9.45 27.05 -7.21
N THR A 244 10.17 28.10 -7.61
CA THR A 244 11.20 28.03 -8.64
C THR A 244 12.57 28.01 -7.98
N THR A 245 13.45 27.11 -8.43
CA THR A 245 14.81 26.98 -7.88
C THR A 245 15.77 26.45 -8.93
N VAL A 246 17.07 26.52 -8.65
CA VAL A 246 18.12 26.04 -9.57
C VAL A 246 18.46 24.59 -9.27
N LEU A 247 18.55 23.78 -10.33
CA LEU A 247 19.02 22.40 -10.30
C LEU A 247 20.55 22.35 -10.40
N HIS A 248 21.20 22.04 -9.28
CA HIS A 248 22.67 21.99 -9.23
C HIS A 248 23.25 20.68 -9.75
N ASP A 249 22.58 19.55 -9.46
CA ASP A 249 23.06 18.22 -9.83
C ASP A 249 21.91 17.20 -9.84
N ILE A 250 22.16 16.05 -10.46
CA ILE A 250 21.24 14.89 -10.47
C ILE A 250 21.98 13.68 -9.88
N GLU A 251 21.63 13.32 -8.66
CA GLU A 251 22.14 12.14 -7.97
C GLU A 251 21.28 10.92 -8.28
N ILE A 252 21.90 9.77 -8.53
CA ILE A 252 21.19 8.52 -8.71
C ILE A 252 21.20 7.73 -7.39
N GLN A 253 20.04 7.58 -6.78
CA GLN A 253 19.83 6.73 -5.60
C GLN A 253 19.46 5.31 -6.03
N VAL A 254 20.04 4.31 -5.36
CA VAL A 254 19.80 2.90 -5.66
C VAL A 254 18.95 2.30 -4.55
N GLY A 255 17.70 1.96 -4.88
CA GLY A 255 16.75 1.38 -3.94
C GLY A 255 16.99 -0.11 -3.66
N ARG A 256 16.24 -0.68 -2.72
CA ARG A 256 16.34 -2.08 -2.30
C ARG A 256 16.17 -3.11 -3.42
N THR A 257 15.38 -2.79 -4.43
CA THR A 257 15.13 -3.62 -5.62
C THR A 257 16.06 -3.30 -6.78
N GLY A 258 17.12 -2.53 -6.52
CA GLY A 258 18.05 -2.07 -7.54
C GLY A 258 17.57 -0.88 -8.36
N ALA A 259 16.34 -0.39 -8.17
CA ALA A 259 15.81 0.75 -8.92
C ALA A 259 16.72 1.97 -8.82
N LEU A 260 17.14 2.52 -9.96
CA LEU A 260 17.93 3.74 -10.07
C LEU A 260 16.95 4.93 -10.11
N THR A 261 16.82 5.62 -8.99
CA THR A 261 15.92 6.77 -8.85
C THR A 261 16.72 8.06 -8.94
N PRO A 262 16.52 8.89 -9.97
CA PRO A 262 17.18 10.17 -10.08
C PRO A 262 16.57 11.19 -9.10
N VAL A 263 17.42 11.88 -8.37
CA VAL A 263 17.08 12.92 -7.39
C VAL A 263 17.75 14.22 -7.77
N ALA A 264 16.96 15.25 -7.97
CA ALA A 264 17.43 16.61 -8.21
C ALA A 264 18.04 17.18 -6.92
N LYS A 265 19.29 17.64 -6.98
CA LYS A 265 19.93 18.47 -5.97
C LYS A 265 19.65 19.92 -6.29
N LEU A 266 18.95 20.60 -5.41
CA LEU A 266 18.39 21.92 -5.65
C LEU A 266 19.08 22.96 -4.77
N GLN A 267 19.15 24.19 -5.26
CA GLN A 267 19.31 25.33 -4.36
C GLN A 267 18.16 25.31 -3.37
N PRO A 268 18.43 25.35 -2.06
CA PRO A 268 17.37 25.28 -1.06
C PRO A 268 16.28 26.34 -1.28
N VAL A 269 15.03 25.91 -1.34
CA VAL A 269 13.88 26.79 -1.53
C VAL A 269 12.73 26.36 -0.60
N THR A 270 11.98 27.30 -0.10
CA THR A 270 10.81 27.00 0.74
C THR A 270 9.61 26.68 -0.13
N VAL A 271 9.01 25.49 0.08
CA VAL A 271 7.80 25.02 -0.60
C VAL A 271 6.87 24.41 0.45
N GLY A 272 5.66 24.92 0.57
CA GLY A 272 4.70 24.43 1.57
C GLY A 272 5.23 24.51 3.01
N GLY A 273 5.90 25.62 3.36
CA GLY A 273 6.46 25.83 4.71
C GLY A 273 7.68 24.95 5.04
N VAL A 274 8.25 24.23 4.09
CA VAL A 274 9.43 23.35 4.29
C VAL A 274 10.53 23.73 3.32
N VAL A 275 11.78 23.76 3.80
CA VAL A 275 12.95 23.96 2.95
C VAL A 275 13.22 22.67 2.18
N VAL A 276 13.14 22.74 0.86
CA VAL A 276 13.37 21.66 -0.09
C VAL A 276 14.72 21.85 -0.76
N SER A 277 15.61 20.90 -0.58
CA SER A 277 16.94 20.83 -1.25
C SER A 277 17.06 19.60 -2.16
N ASN A 278 16.09 18.69 -2.12
CA ASN A 278 16.06 17.50 -2.96
C ASN A 278 14.64 17.26 -3.47
N ALA A 279 14.50 16.87 -4.75
CA ALA A 279 13.20 16.51 -5.34
C ALA A 279 13.36 15.29 -6.25
N THR A 280 12.34 14.45 -6.33
CA THR A 280 12.38 13.30 -7.23
C THR A 280 12.24 13.75 -8.69
N LEU A 281 12.98 13.07 -9.56
CA LEU A 281 12.84 13.14 -11.01
C LEU A 281 12.16 11.88 -11.57
N HIS A 282 11.67 11.01 -10.69
CA HIS A 282 10.98 9.76 -10.96
C HIS A 282 11.85 8.71 -11.67
N ASN A 283 12.14 8.87 -12.96
CA ASN A 283 12.87 7.91 -13.79
C ASN A 283 13.58 8.62 -14.98
N GLU A 284 14.30 7.83 -15.78
CA GLU A 284 15.00 8.29 -16.98
C GLU A 284 14.06 8.92 -18.01
N ASP A 285 12.86 8.36 -18.21
CA ASP A 285 11.92 8.82 -19.23
C ASP A 285 11.31 10.17 -18.87
N GLU A 286 11.06 10.43 -17.58
CA GLU A 286 10.61 11.73 -17.10
C GLU A 286 11.66 12.83 -17.28
N ILE A 287 12.94 12.51 -17.07
CA ILE A 287 14.04 13.45 -17.36
C ILE A 287 14.07 13.79 -18.85
N LYS A 288 13.96 12.77 -19.72
CA LYS A 288 13.94 12.97 -21.17
C LYS A 288 12.70 13.73 -21.62
N ARG A 289 11.51 13.34 -21.13
CA ARG A 289 10.24 13.96 -21.49
C ARG A 289 10.18 15.44 -21.14
N LYS A 290 10.71 15.81 -19.98
CA LYS A 290 10.76 17.19 -19.49
C LYS A 290 12.02 17.93 -19.95
N ASP A 291 12.95 17.27 -20.65
CA ASP A 291 14.28 17.78 -21.05
C ASP A 291 15.01 18.47 -19.90
N ILE A 292 15.08 17.80 -18.73
CA ILE A 292 15.72 18.35 -17.54
C ILE A 292 17.25 18.25 -17.67
N ARG A 293 17.94 19.38 -17.42
CA ARG A 293 19.39 19.47 -17.50
C ARG A 293 19.96 20.09 -16.24
N VAL A 294 21.15 19.68 -15.85
CA VAL A 294 21.90 20.32 -14.76
C VAL A 294 22.16 21.78 -15.09
N GLY A 295 21.88 22.67 -14.16
CA GLY A 295 21.93 24.12 -14.32
C GLY A 295 20.57 24.77 -14.66
N ASP A 296 19.53 23.98 -14.96
CA ASP A 296 18.20 24.53 -15.24
C ASP A 296 17.58 25.19 -14.02
N THR A 297 16.81 26.23 -14.28
CA THR A 297 15.80 26.71 -13.34
C THR A 297 14.57 25.81 -13.48
N VAL A 298 14.13 25.18 -12.37
CA VAL A 298 13.05 24.21 -12.34
C VAL A 298 11.92 24.63 -11.40
N VAL A 299 10.71 24.27 -11.77
CA VAL A 299 9.54 24.39 -10.89
C VAL A 299 9.47 23.12 -10.06
N VAL A 300 9.49 23.28 -8.74
CA VAL A 300 9.30 22.18 -7.77
C VAL A 300 8.00 22.35 -7.04
N GLN A 301 7.36 21.22 -6.73
CA GLN A 301 6.13 21.20 -5.95
C GLN A 301 6.20 20.18 -4.82
N ARG A 302 5.45 20.46 -3.76
CA ARG A 302 5.19 19.53 -2.67
C ARG A 302 3.70 19.52 -2.36
N ALA A 303 3.04 18.42 -2.63
CA ALA A 303 1.62 18.23 -2.32
C ALA A 303 1.50 17.58 -0.93
N GLY A 304 1.14 18.36 0.10
CA GLY A 304 1.02 17.87 1.48
C GLY A 304 2.33 17.21 1.96
N ASP A 305 2.22 16.01 2.58
CA ASP A 305 3.37 15.20 3.01
C ASP A 305 4.04 14.38 1.88
N VAL A 306 3.71 14.65 0.62
CA VAL A 306 4.26 13.94 -0.53
C VAL A 306 5.69 14.38 -0.79
N ILE A 307 6.51 13.46 -1.30
CA ILE A 307 7.90 13.71 -1.68
C ILE A 307 7.97 14.87 -2.69
N PRO A 308 8.82 15.90 -2.48
CA PRO A 308 9.00 16.97 -3.45
C PRO A 308 9.37 16.44 -4.83
N GLN A 309 8.79 16.99 -5.88
CA GLN A 309 9.06 16.58 -7.25
C GLN A 309 9.29 17.76 -8.17
N VAL A 310 10.11 17.56 -9.22
CA VAL A 310 10.28 18.52 -10.29
C VAL A 310 9.11 18.41 -11.27
N VAL A 311 8.37 19.50 -11.42
CA VAL A 311 7.18 19.57 -12.32
C VAL A 311 7.59 19.86 -13.74
N SER A 312 8.37 20.93 -13.93
CA SER A 312 8.77 21.45 -15.25
C SER A 312 10.08 22.23 -15.18
N VAL A 313 10.62 22.54 -16.34
CA VAL A 313 11.78 23.42 -16.53
C VAL A 313 11.27 24.80 -16.98
N VAL A 314 11.88 25.86 -16.48
CA VAL A 314 11.68 27.25 -16.94
C VAL A 314 12.62 27.51 -18.09
N LEU A 315 12.20 27.19 -19.31
CA LEU A 315 13.06 27.19 -20.51
C LEU A 315 13.68 28.55 -20.79
N ASP A 316 12.96 29.64 -20.53
CA ASP A 316 13.44 31.01 -20.75
C ASP A 316 14.63 31.39 -19.83
N GLN A 317 14.82 30.64 -18.75
CA GLN A 317 15.91 30.85 -17.78
C GLN A 317 17.04 29.80 -17.92
N ARG A 318 16.99 28.97 -18.96
CA ARG A 318 17.99 27.94 -19.19
C ARG A 318 19.33 28.57 -19.53
N PRO A 319 20.43 28.24 -18.81
CA PRO A 319 21.76 28.71 -19.17
C PRO A 319 22.18 28.21 -20.56
N PRO A 320 22.87 29.05 -21.37
CA PRO A 320 23.38 28.60 -22.64
C PRO A 320 24.41 27.47 -22.42
N HIS A 321 24.45 26.51 -23.36
CA HIS A 321 25.39 25.38 -23.37
C HIS A 321 25.10 24.24 -22.38
N THR A 322 23.94 24.20 -21.69
CA THR A 322 23.53 23.04 -20.91
C THR A 322 23.35 21.81 -21.81
N LYS A 323 23.87 20.66 -21.35
CA LYS A 323 23.78 19.40 -22.10
C LYS A 323 22.65 18.52 -21.57
N PRO A 324 21.96 17.75 -22.45
CA PRO A 324 21.02 16.73 -22.02
C PRO A 324 21.66 15.77 -21.00
N TYR A 325 20.93 15.45 -19.95
CA TYR A 325 21.41 14.53 -18.92
C TYR A 325 21.54 13.11 -19.50
N LYS A 326 22.69 12.49 -19.28
CA LYS A 326 22.96 11.12 -19.68
C LYS A 326 22.72 10.20 -18.49
N PHE A 327 21.64 9.45 -18.51
CA PHE A 327 21.32 8.49 -17.45
C PHE A 327 22.34 7.34 -17.46
N PRO A 328 22.88 6.90 -16.29
CA PRO A 328 23.91 5.88 -16.25
C PRO A 328 23.35 4.49 -16.61
N HIS A 329 24.13 3.75 -17.40
CA HIS A 329 23.88 2.34 -17.75
C HIS A 329 24.61 1.37 -16.82
N THR A 330 25.37 1.89 -15.86
CA THR A 330 26.02 1.14 -14.78
C THR A 330 25.61 1.73 -13.44
N CYS A 331 25.53 0.89 -12.42
CA CYS A 331 25.21 1.30 -11.07
C CYS A 331 26.32 2.20 -10.51
N PRO A 332 26.05 3.43 -10.06
CA PRO A 332 27.06 4.33 -9.53
C PRO A 332 27.70 3.82 -8.22
N VAL A 333 27.08 2.85 -7.54
CA VAL A 333 27.55 2.35 -6.24
C VAL A 333 28.43 1.10 -6.38
N CYS A 334 28.06 0.16 -7.26
CA CYS A 334 28.76 -1.13 -7.35
C CYS A 334 29.36 -1.42 -8.74
N GLY A 335 29.15 -0.54 -9.73
CA GLY A 335 29.65 -0.73 -11.10
C GLY A 335 28.93 -1.79 -11.93
N SER A 336 27.99 -2.56 -11.35
CA SER A 336 27.23 -3.57 -12.07
C SER A 336 26.37 -2.94 -13.16
N HIS A 337 26.05 -3.70 -14.20
CA HIS A 337 25.16 -3.26 -15.26
C HIS A 337 23.80 -2.79 -14.68
N ALA A 338 23.24 -1.73 -15.26
CA ALA A 338 21.92 -1.23 -14.92
C ALA A 338 21.02 -1.41 -16.15
N ALA A 339 20.17 -2.45 -16.09
CA ALA A 339 19.24 -2.79 -17.15
C ALA A 339 17.84 -2.21 -16.88
N ARG A 340 17.08 -1.97 -17.94
CA ARG A 340 15.63 -1.94 -17.86
C ARG A 340 15.15 -3.39 -17.98
N ASP A 341 14.15 -3.79 -17.22
CA ASP A 341 13.42 -5.00 -17.54
C ASP A 341 12.77 -4.73 -18.91
N GLU A 342 13.36 -5.33 -19.94
CA GLU A 342 12.71 -5.36 -21.24
C GLU A 342 11.42 -6.12 -20.99
N GLY A 343 10.26 -5.44 -21.11
CA GLY A 343 8.98 -6.12 -21.12
C GLY A 343 9.11 -7.26 -22.13
N GLU A 344 8.65 -8.47 -21.75
CA GLU A 344 8.70 -9.64 -22.63
C GLU A 344 8.41 -9.22 -24.07
N GLU A 345 9.14 -9.74 -25.04
CA GLU A 345 9.22 -9.26 -26.43
C GLU A 345 7.90 -8.66 -26.96
N GLY A 346 7.83 -7.31 -27.07
CA GLY A 346 6.67 -6.56 -27.53
C GLY A 346 5.86 -5.78 -26.47
N GLY A 347 6.22 -5.84 -25.18
CA GLY A 347 5.70 -4.92 -24.15
C GLY A 347 6.49 -3.61 -24.07
N ASP A 348 5.87 -2.54 -23.56
CA ASP A 348 6.61 -1.32 -23.26
C ASP A 348 7.67 -1.64 -22.18
N ALA A 349 8.94 -1.32 -22.45
CA ALA A 349 10.03 -1.51 -21.49
C ALA A 349 9.70 -0.79 -20.17
N GLU A 350 10.00 -1.41 -19.04
CA GLU A 350 9.76 -0.79 -17.73
C GLU A 350 10.50 0.56 -17.68
N ALA A 351 9.81 1.62 -17.29
CA ALA A 351 10.40 2.97 -17.23
C ALA A 351 11.58 3.10 -16.25
N VAL A 352 11.73 2.10 -15.36
CA VAL A 352 12.72 2.10 -14.28
C VAL A 352 13.91 1.22 -14.64
N ARG A 353 15.10 1.81 -14.68
CA ARG A 353 16.37 1.11 -14.81
C ARG A 353 16.82 0.53 -13.47
N ARG A 354 17.33 -0.71 -13.45
CA ARG A 354 17.71 -1.42 -12.22
C ARG A 354 19.15 -1.92 -12.25
N CYS A 355 19.83 -1.78 -11.12
CA CYS A 355 21.13 -2.39 -10.87
C CYS A 355 20.97 -3.92 -10.76
N THR A 356 21.71 -4.65 -11.56
CA THR A 356 21.73 -6.13 -11.55
C THR A 356 22.62 -6.72 -10.44
N GLY A 357 23.35 -5.88 -9.69
CA GLY A 357 24.29 -6.32 -8.66
C GLY A 357 23.67 -6.98 -7.43
N GLY A 358 22.34 -6.90 -7.26
CA GLY A 358 21.63 -7.60 -6.19
C GLY A 358 22.27 -7.33 -4.81
N LEU A 359 22.60 -8.42 -4.08
CA LEU A 359 23.22 -8.32 -2.75
C LEU A 359 24.71 -7.94 -2.77
N ILE A 360 25.37 -8.00 -3.93
CA ILE A 360 26.73 -7.50 -4.09
C ILE A 360 26.75 -5.96 -4.01
N CYS A 361 25.63 -5.31 -4.36
CA CYS A 361 25.50 -3.87 -4.28
C CYS A 361 25.30 -3.40 -2.83
N PRO A 362 26.23 -2.66 -2.23
CA PRO A 362 26.10 -2.18 -0.85
C PRO A 362 24.85 -1.32 -0.63
N ALA A 363 24.45 -0.53 -1.62
CA ALA A 363 23.23 0.29 -1.52
C ALA A 363 21.97 -0.58 -1.40
N GLN A 364 21.86 -1.64 -2.22
CA GLN A 364 20.72 -2.57 -2.13
C GLN A 364 20.71 -3.33 -0.80
N ALA A 365 21.86 -3.77 -0.32
CA ALA A 365 21.98 -4.46 0.96
C ALA A 365 21.55 -3.55 2.13
N LYS A 366 22.05 -2.31 2.19
CA LYS A 366 21.65 -1.32 3.20
C LYS A 366 20.14 -1.04 3.16
N GLU A 367 19.57 -0.80 1.97
CA GLU A 367 18.14 -0.51 1.83
C GLU A 367 17.25 -1.71 2.17
N ARG A 368 17.70 -2.95 1.91
CA ARG A 368 17.01 -4.17 2.36
C ARG A 368 17.03 -4.30 3.88
N LEU A 369 18.14 -4.03 4.54
CA LEU A 369 18.23 -4.02 6.00
C LEU A 369 17.34 -2.93 6.62
N ARG A 370 17.30 -1.73 6.03
CA ARG A 370 16.39 -0.66 6.46
C ARG A 370 14.93 -1.05 6.33
N HIS A 371 14.57 -1.68 5.21
CA HIS A 371 13.24 -2.20 5.03
C HIS A 371 12.91 -3.29 6.06
N PHE A 372 13.83 -4.20 6.30
CA PHE A 372 13.67 -5.30 7.25
C PHE A 372 13.36 -4.81 8.66
N VAL A 373 14.06 -3.78 9.14
CA VAL A 373 13.84 -3.21 10.48
C VAL A 373 12.71 -2.19 10.55
N SER A 374 12.09 -1.87 9.41
CA SER A 374 11.07 -0.83 9.34
C SER A 374 9.80 -1.21 10.10
N ARG A 375 8.98 -0.19 10.41
CA ARG A 375 7.77 -0.29 11.22
C ARG A 375 6.77 -1.36 10.75
N LEU A 376 6.60 -1.53 9.44
CA LEU A 376 5.67 -2.51 8.87
C LEU A 376 6.26 -3.92 8.75
N ALA A 377 7.58 -4.03 8.89
CA ALA A 377 8.32 -5.29 8.88
C ALA A 377 8.61 -5.74 10.33
N PHE A 378 9.86 -5.86 10.73
CA PHE A 378 10.20 -6.30 12.09
C PHE A 378 10.01 -5.21 13.16
N ASP A 379 9.95 -3.92 12.79
CA ASP A 379 9.74 -2.79 13.71
C ASP A 379 10.71 -2.80 14.88
N ILE A 380 12.01 -2.80 14.59
CA ILE A 380 13.06 -2.84 15.61
C ILE A 380 13.40 -1.41 16.02
N GLU A 381 12.90 -0.99 17.16
CA GLU A 381 13.19 0.32 17.71
C GLU A 381 14.70 0.49 17.96
N GLY A 382 15.21 1.66 17.63
CA GLY A 382 16.62 1.97 17.78
C GLY A 382 17.50 1.57 16.58
N LEU A 383 17.02 0.79 15.60
CA LEU A 383 17.71 0.52 14.32
C LEU A 383 17.20 1.42 13.19
N GLY A 384 17.32 2.72 13.36
CA GLY A 384 17.00 3.69 12.30
C GLY A 384 18.03 3.67 11.16
N ARG A 385 17.78 4.55 10.16
CA ARG A 385 18.60 4.69 8.94
C ARG A 385 20.09 4.83 9.24
N GLU A 386 20.42 5.77 10.12
CA GLU A 386 21.82 6.11 10.45
C GLU A 386 22.55 4.92 11.12
N ARG A 387 21.88 4.24 12.04
CA ARG A 387 22.48 3.07 12.72
C ARG A 387 22.64 1.86 11.81
N ILE A 388 21.73 1.63 10.88
CA ILE A 388 21.88 0.57 9.86
C ILE A 388 23.07 0.90 8.95
N GLU A 389 23.26 2.15 8.55
CA GLU A 389 24.44 2.56 7.76
C GLU A 389 25.73 2.33 8.52
N LEU A 390 25.81 2.83 9.76
CA LEU A 390 26.98 2.67 10.62
C LEU A 390 27.32 1.17 10.84
N PHE A 391 26.35 0.36 11.25
CA PHE A 391 26.57 -1.06 11.53
C PHE A 391 26.91 -1.86 10.27
N TYR A 392 26.40 -1.45 9.11
CA TYR A 392 26.78 -2.05 7.85
C TYR A 392 28.23 -1.71 7.47
N GLU A 393 28.64 -0.46 7.62
CA GLU A 393 29.98 0.02 7.30
C GLU A 393 31.04 -0.61 8.22
N GLU A 394 30.73 -0.71 9.49
CA GLU A 394 31.60 -1.37 10.49
C GLU A 394 31.58 -2.91 10.39
N GLY A 395 30.77 -3.48 9.53
CA GLY A 395 30.65 -4.94 9.36
C GLY A 395 29.91 -5.66 10.49
N LEU A 396 29.25 -4.93 11.37
CA LEU A 396 28.47 -5.51 12.47
C LEU A 396 27.20 -6.19 11.99
N ILE A 397 26.58 -5.65 10.92
CA ILE A 397 25.36 -6.19 10.31
C ILE A 397 25.53 -6.19 8.79
N ARG A 398 25.53 -7.37 8.17
CA ARG A 398 25.59 -7.57 6.71
C ARG A 398 24.32 -8.23 6.17
N ALA A 399 23.67 -9.06 6.99
CA ALA A 399 22.45 -9.78 6.67
C ALA A 399 21.42 -9.67 7.80
N PRO A 400 20.14 -9.94 7.57
CA PRO A 400 19.10 -9.88 8.61
C PRO A 400 19.38 -10.74 9.85
N ALA A 401 19.97 -11.92 9.69
CA ALA A 401 20.34 -12.80 10.82
C ALA A 401 21.37 -12.17 11.77
N ASP A 402 22.26 -11.30 11.23
CA ASP A 402 23.27 -10.63 12.03
C ASP A 402 22.69 -9.70 13.09
N ILE A 403 21.48 -9.18 12.84
CA ILE A 403 20.76 -8.35 13.81
C ILE A 403 20.48 -9.13 15.08
N PHE A 404 19.99 -10.36 14.95
CA PHE A 404 19.59 -11.20 16.07
C PHE A 404 20.79 -11.86 16.79
N THR A 405 21.96 -11.88 16.16
CA THR A 405 23.20 -12.34 16.79
C THR A 405 24.05 -11.21 17.37
N LEU A 406 23.65 -9.94 17.14
CA LEU A 406 24.42 -8.75 17.48
C LEU A 406 24.79 -8.71 18.97
N ALA A 407 23.84 -8.89 19.88
CA ALA A 407 24.08 -8.88 21.31
C ALA A 407 25.10 -9.96 21.78
N LYS A 408 25.01 -11.17 21.19
CA LYS A 408 25.95 -12.28 21.50
C LYS A 408 27.37 -11.98 21.01
N ARG A 409 27.48 -11.27 19.86
CA ARG A 409 28.79 -10.88 19.28
C ARG A 409 29.37 -9.69 20.02
N ASP A 410 28.53 -8.73 20.40
CA ASP A 410 28.92 -7.54 21.16
C ASP A 410 29.49 -7.90 22.52
N ALA A 411 28.88 -8.85 23.25
CA ALA A 411 29.36 -9.34 24.51
C ALA A 411 30.76 -10.02 24.49
N LYS A 412 31.25 -10.35 23.29
CA LYS A 412 32.57 -10.95 23.05
C LYS A 412 33.52 -9.97 22.36
N SER A 413 33.10 -8.74 22.11
CA SER A 413 33.87 -7.73 21.45
C SER A 413 34.84 -7.03 22.39
N ASP A 414 36.03 -6.75 21.93
CA ASP A 414 37.01 -5.91 22.66
C ASP A 414 36.59 -4.43 22.71
N SER A 415 35.57 -4.05 21.91
CA SER A 415 34.99 -2.69 21.84
C SER A 415 33.47 -2.82 21.79
N PRO A 416 32.80 -3.04 22.93
CA PRO A 416 31.35 -3.20 22.97
C PRO A 416 30.63 -1.92 22.58
N LEU A 417 29.40 -2.04 22.06
CA LEU A 417 28.61 -0.90 21.57
C LEU A 417 28.41 0.18 22.65
N SER A 418 28.28 -0.22 23.93
CA SER A 418 28.09 0.72 25.05
C SER A 418 29.25 1.70 25.25
N GLU A 419 30.45 1.36 24.75
CA GLU A 419 31.67 2.18 24.87
C GLU A 419 31.94 3.04 23.63
N ARG A 420 31.12 2.90 22.58
CA ARG A 420 31.31 3.63 21.32
C ARG A 420 30.63 4.98 21.36
N GLU A 421 31.17 5.94 20.58
CA GLU A 421 30.59 7.26 20.43
C GLU A 421 29.15 7.18 19.91
N GLY A 422 28.23 7.93 20.51
CA GLY A 422 26.78 7.90 20.20
C GLY A 422 25.99 6.73 20.79
N PHE A 423 26.65 5.85 21.56
CA PHE A 423 26.03 4.76 22.31
C PHE A 423 26.39 4.89 23.80
N GLY A 424 25.38 4.66 24.64
CA GLY A 424 25.60 4.52 26.08
C GLY A 424 24.98 3.21 26.53
N GLU A 425 25.29 2.79 27.75
CA GLU A 425 24.83 1.52 28.31
C GLU A 425 23.32 1.33 28.20
N LYS A 426 22.53 2.36 28.59
CA LYS A 426 21.07 2.34 28.51
C LYS A 426 20.55 2.22 27.07
N SER A 427 21.16 2.93 26.11
CA SER A 427 20.73 2.90 24.71
C SER A 427 21.03 1.55 24.05
N THR A 428 22.19 0.94 24.40
CA THR A 428 22.59 -0.39 23.93
C THR A 428 21.68 -1.48 24.51
N GLN A 429 21.38 -1.43 25.80
CA GLN A 429 20.45 -2.36 26.43
C GLN A 429 19.04 -2.26 25.85
N ASN A 430 18.55 -1.04 25.58
CA ASN A 430 17.25 -0.83 24.94
C ASN A 430 17.23 -1.41 23.51
N LEU A 431 18.30 -1.21 22.75
CA LEU A 431 18.42 -1.80 21.41
C LEU A 431 18.37 -3.32 21.46
N PHE A 432 19.17 -3.96 22.32
CA PHE A 432 19.17 -5.42 22.43
C PHE A 432 17.82 -5.96 22.89
N ARG A 433 17.14 -5.26 23.81
CA ARG A 433 15.78 -5.62 24.22
C ARG A 433 14.77 -5.50 23.07
N ALA A 434 14.86 -4.45 22.26
CA ALA A 434 14.01 -4.27 21.08
C ALA A 434 14.24 -5.38 20.05
N ILE A 435 15.48 -5.78 19.80
CA ILE A 435 15.82 -6.91 18.92
C ILE A 435 15.22 -8.22 19.46
N GLU A 436 15.43 -8.50 20.75
CA GLU A 436 14.96 -9.74 21.37
C GLU A 436 13.42 -9.86 21.35
N ALA A 437 12.72 -8.75 21.56
CA ALA A 437 11.26 -8.69 21.50
C ALA A 437 10.70 -9.06 20.10
N ARG A 438 11.49 -8.94 19.05
CA ARG A 438 11.08 -9.21 17.67
C ARG A 438 11.54 -10.58 17.14
N ARG A 439 12.10 -11.47 17.98
CA ARG A 439 12.39 -12.85 17.58
C ARG A 439 11.12 -13.63 17.23
N ARG A 440 9.99 -13.28 17.81
CA ARG A 440 8.70 -13.85 17.45
C ARG A 440 7.97 -12.86 16.55
N ILE A 441 7.66 -13.30 15.32
CA ILE A 441 7.10 -12.44 14.27
C ILE A 441 5.97 -13.15 13.52
N GLY A 442 4.85 -12.48 13.23
CA GLY A 442 3.77 -13.01 12.43
C GLY A 442 4.19 -13.26 10.97
N LEU A 443 3.65 -14.31 10.37
CA LEU A 443 3.98 -14.73 9.01
C LEU A 443 3.84 -13.60 7.98
N GLU A 444 2.80 -12.78 8.08
CA GLU A 444 2.57 -11.66 7.17
C GLU A 444 3.67 -10.61 7.23
N ARG A 445 4.13 -10.28 8.44
CA ARG A 445 5.22 -9.32 8.65
C ARG A 445 6.57 -9.89 8.21
N PHE A 446 6.80 -11.17 8.47
CA PHE A 446 7.99 -11.89 8.01
C PHE A 446 8.09 -11.87 6.48
N LEU A 447 7.03 -12.26 5.77
CA LEU A 447 7.01 -12.27 4.30
C LEU A 447 7.22 -10.87 3.71
N PHE A 448 6.60 -9.86 4.30
CA PHE A 448 6.81 -8.47 3.89
C PHE A 448 8.25 -8.01 4.12
N ALA A 449 8.86 -8.39 5.26
CA ALA A 449 10.22 -8.00 5.63
C ALA A 449 11.30 -8.56 4.68
N LEU A 450 11.05 -9.70 4.02
CA LEU A 450 11.97 -10.25 3.02
C LEU A 450 12.16 -9.32 1.81
N GLY A 451 11.25 -8.37 1.60
CA GLY A 451 11.36 -7.34 0.56
C GLY A 451 11.30 -7.90 -0.86
N ILE A 452 10.57 -8.99 -1.06
CA ILE A 452 10.37 -9.65 -2.35
C ILE A 452 9.63 -8.70 -3.29
N ARG A 453 10.07 -8.62 -4.54
CA ARG A 453 9.43 -7.76 -5.56
C ARG A 453 7.95 -8.14 -5.71
N HIS A 454 7.09 -7.18 -5.92
CA HIS A 454 5.63 -7.32 -6.01
C HIS A 454 4.92 -7.88 -4.76
N VAL A 455 5.65 -8.23 -3.71
CA VAL A 455 5.09 -8.64 -2.42
C VAL A 455 5.06 -7.43 -1.47
N GLY A 456 3.95 -6.71 -1.52
CA GLY A 456 3.64 -5.63 -0.56
C GLY A 456 3.00 -6.18 0.71
N GLU A 457 2.68 -5.31 1.64
CA GLU A 457 2.02 -5.67 2.91
C GLU A 457 0.70 -6.43 2.70
N THR A 458 -0.14 -5.96 1.77
CA THR A 458 -1.42 -6.61 1.46
C THR A 458 -1.20 -8.02 0.91
N THR A 459 -0.30 -8.15 -0.07
CA THR A 459 0.04 -9.45 -0.68
C THR A 459 0.63 -10.41 0.36
N ALA A 460 1.55 -9.95 1.22
CA ALA A 460 2.12 -10.76 2.29
C ALA A 460 1.03 -11.26 3.26
N ARG A 461 0.04 -10.42 3.59
CA ARG A 461 -1.10 -10.79 4.41
C ARG A 461 -2.03 -11.80 3.71
N ASP A 462 -2.28 -11.62 2.42
CA ASP A 462 -3.10 -12.54 1.65
C ASP A 462 -2.43 -13.92 1.54
N ILE A 463 -1.11 -13.99 1.34
CA ILE A 463 -0.31 -15.21 1.40
C ILE A 463 -0.43 -15.86 2.80
N ALA A 464 -0.20 -15.10 3.86
CA ALA A 464 -0.28 -15.60 5.22
C ALA A 464 -1.67 -16.14 5.55
N ARG A 465 -2.73 -15.47 5.08
CA ARG A 465 -4.12 -15.92 5.22
C ARG A 465 -4.41 -17.22 4.45
N ALA A 466 -3.85 -17.36 3.24
CA ALA A 466 -4.08 -18.53 2.40
C ALA A 466 -3.42 -19.79 2.96
N PHE A 467 -2.19 -19.68 3.48
CA PHE A 467 -1.37 -20.82 3.88
C PHE A 467 -1.30 -21.05 5.40
N GLY A 468 -1.55 -20.03 6.22
CA GLY A 468 -1.55 -20.13 7.67
C GLY A 468 -0.17 -20.23 8.30
N THR A 469 0.73 -21.07 7.78
CA THR A 469 2.09 -21.28 8.29
C THR A 469 3.14 -21.08 7.21
N TYR A 470 4.40 -20.82 7.64
CA TYR A 470 5.52 -20.70 6.71
C TYR A 470 5.79 -22.00 5.96
N ASP A 471 5.73 -23.14 6.64
CA ASP A 471 6.01 -24.46 6.01
C ASP A 471 4.97 -24.78 4.94
N ALA A 472 3.67 -24.59 5.23
CA ALA A 472 2.62 -24.80 4.24
C ALA A 472 2.77 -23.89 3.01
N PHE A 473 3.19 -22.64 3.22
CA PHE A 473 3.53 -21.72 2.12
C PHE A 473 4.71 -22.25 1.30
N ARG A 474 5.80 -22.70 1.95
CA ARG A 474 6.99 -23.20 1.26
C ARG A 474 6.72 -24.46 0.46
N ASP A 475 6.01 -25.41 1.04
CA ASP A 475 5.66 -26.66 0.37
C ASP A 475 4.86 -26.39 -0.93
N GLN A 476 3.87 -25.49 -0.84
CA GLN A 476 3.07 -25.15 -2.02
C GLN A 476 3.84 -24.34 -3.06
N LEU A 477 4.75 -23.45 -2.62
CA LEU A 477 5.62 -22.70 -3.52
C LEU A 477 6.60 -23.62 -4.25
N ASP A 478 7.15 -24.65 -3.58
CA ASP A 478 8.06 -25.64 -4.19
C ASP A 478 7.33 -26.52 -5.23
N LEU A 479 6.04 -26.82 -5.00
CA LEU A 479 5.20 -27.48 -6.01
C LEU A 479 4.94 -26.56 -7.21
N ALA A 480 4.59 -25.31 -6.95
CA ALA A 480 4.35 -24.31 -7.99
C ALA A 480 5.60 -24.02 -8.82
N SER A 481 6.79 -23.98 -8.21
CA SER A 481 8.07 -23.80 -8.91
C SER A 481 8.33 -24.92 -9.93
N LYS A 482 8.07 -26.18 -9.56
CA LYS A 482 8.23 -27.34 -10.46
C LYS A 482 7.21 -27.32 -11.63
N ALA A 483 6.04 -26.73 -11.39
CA ALA A 483 4.94 -26.63 -12.34
C ALA A 483 4.92 -25.32 -13.12
N ARG A 484 5.94 -24.47 -12.97
CA ARG A 484 6.05 -23.14 -13.59
C ARG A 484 6.05 -23.23 -15.12
N PRO A 485 5.34 -22.31 -15.83
CA PRO A 485 5.41 -22.23 -17.29
C PRO A 485 6.84 -21.90 -17.76
N ARG A 486 7.27 -22.55 -18.84
CA ARG A 486 8.60 -22.39 -19.40
C ARG A 486 8.64 -21.35 -20.53
N PRO A 487 9.82 -20.96 -21.04
CA PRO A 487 9.98 -19.83 -21.93
C PRO A 487 9.12 -19.84 -23.21
N ALA A 488 8.97 -21.00 -23.87
CA ALA A 488 8.19 -21.06 -25.10
C ALA A 488 6.70 -20.74 -24.88
N TYR A 489 6.12 -21.20 -23.76
CA TYR A 489 4.75 -20.85 -23.38
C TYR A 489 4.64 -19.34 -23.16
N ARG A 490 5.56 -18.75 -22.38
CA ARG A 490 5.56 -17.32 -22.08
C ARG A 490 5.66 -16.48 -23.34
N ARG A 491 6.61 -16.80 -24.23
CA ARG A 491 6.81 -16.09 -25.50
C ARG A 491 5.52 -16.01 -26.32
N LEU A 492 4.70 -17.05 -26.33
CA LEU A 492 3.45 -17.05 -27.09
C LEU A 492 2.33 -16.29 -26.38
N VAL A 493 2.20 -16.43 -25.08
CA VAL A 493 1.11 -15.82 -24.28
C VAL A 493 1.28 -14.32 -24.14
N THR A 494 2.52 -13.82 -24.12
CA THR A 494 2.83 -12.39 -23.95
C THR A 494 2.94 -11.64 -25.28
N ALA A 495 2.87 -12.34 -26.42
CA ALA A 495 2.92 -11.71 -27.73
C ALA A 495 1.77 -10.67 -27.90
N LYS A 496 2.13 -9.44 -28.23
CA LYS A 496 1.19 -8.32 -28.31
C LYS A 496 0.08 -8.59 -29.34
N GLY A 497 -1.16 -8.56 -28.87
CA GLY A 497 -2.35 -8.87 -29.69
C GLY A 497 -2.80 -10.33 -29.60
N ILE A 498 -2.11 -11.17 -28.82
CA ILE A 498 -2.47 -12.57 -28.59
C ILE A 498 -2.84 -12.70 -27.11
N GLY A 499 -4.12 -12.86 -26.81
CA GLY A 499 -4.58 -13.08 -25.44
C GLY A 499 -4.33 -14.55 -25.00
N PRO A 500 -4.25 -14.83 -23.68
CA PRO A 500 -3.95 -16.15 -23.13
C PRO A 500 -4.83 -17.28 -23.71
N LYS A 501 -6.12 -17.06 -23.84
CA LYS A 501 -7.06 -18.03 -24.44
C LYS A 501 -6.75 -18.31 -25.92
N THR A 502 -6.37 -17.28 -26.68
CA THR A 502 -6.00 -17.44 -28.09
C THR A 502 -4.69 -18.21 -28.20
N ALA A 503 -3.71 -17.90 -27.36
CA ALA A 503 -2.45 -18.62 -27.28
C ALA A 503 -2.67 -20.12 -26.96
N GLU A 504 -3.50 -20.43 -25.97
CA GLU A 504 -3.86 -21.83 -25.61
C GLU A 504 -4.54 -22.54 -26.78
N THR A 505 -5.47 -21.87 -27.46
CA THR A 505 -6.12 -22.45 -28.65
C THR A 505 -5.12 -22.74 -29.76
N LEU A 506 -4.18 -21.82 -30.01
CA LEU A 506 -3.12 -22.02 -31.02
C LEU A 506 -2.18 -23.15 -30.65
N MET A 507 -1.72 -23.21 -29.41
CA MET A 507 -0.84 -24.27 -28.92
C MET A 507 -1.49 -25.66 -29.07
N GLN A 508 -2.73 -25.81 -28.63
CA GLN A 508 -3.46 -27.07 -28.70
C GLN A 508 -3.71 -27.50 -30.14
N ALA A 509 -4.15 -26.57 -31.00
CA ALA A 509 -4.41 -26.86 -32.41
C ALA A 509 -3.14 -27.26 -33.19
N ILE A 510 -2.02 -26.53 -32.96
CA ILE A 510 -0.75 -26.80 -33.61
C ILE A 510 -0.10 -28.08 -33.10
N ALA A 511 -0.20 -28.37 -31.80
CA ALA A 511 0.29 -29.60 -31.20
C ALA A 511 -0.50 -30.83 -31.67
N ALA A 512 -1.80 -30.68 -31.88
CA ALA A 512 -2.66 -31.76 -32.41
C ALA A 512 -2.41 -32.09 -33.90
N ARG A 513 -1.92 -31.11 -34.66
CA ARG A 513 -1.51 -31.35 -36.08
C ARG A 513 -0.22 -32.16 -36.09
N GLY A 514 -0.28 -33.36 -36.60
CA GLY A 514 0.88 -34.24 -36.73
C GLY A 514 1.99 -33.62 -37.61
N ARG A 515 3.23 -34.16 -37.46
CA ARG A 515 4.38 -33.67 -38.26
C ARG A 515 4.16 -33.86 -39.77
N LYS A 516 3.38 -34.86 -40.18
CA LYS A 516 3.02 -35.12 -41.58
C LYS A 516 2.00 -34.16 -42.16
N ASP A 517 1.02 -33.67 -41.37
CA ASP A 517 -0.07 -32.83 -41.86
C ASP A 517 0.35 -31.38 -42.09
N LEU A 518 1.54 -30.99 -41.64
CA LEU A 518 2.13 -29.66 -41.82
C LEU A 518 3.20 -29.63 -42.92
N PHE A 519 3.60 -30.78 -43.46
CA PHE A 519 4.73 -30.90 -44.38
C PHE A 519 4.33 -31.35 -45.82
N ASP A 520 3.06 -31.42 -46.15
CA ASP A 520 2.62 -31.49 -47.57
C ASP A 520 2.60 -30.06 -48.22
N GLY A 521 3.48 -29.18 -47.72
CA GLY A 521 3.77 -27.81 -48.10
C GLY A 521 3.89 -26.97 -46.85
N GLU A 522 5.08 -26.48 -46.46
CA GLU A 522 5.23 -25.50 -45.37
C GLU A 522 4.31 -24.32 -45.60
N PRO A 523 3.49 -23.92 -44.58
CA PRO A 523 2.61 -22.75 -44.75
C PRO A 523 3.46 -21.54 -45.13
N ALA A 524 3.16 -20.92 -46.24
CA ALA A 524 3.89 -19.79 -46.78
C ALA A 524 3.59 -18.50 -45.98
N SER A 525 2.48 -18.48 -45.20
CA SER A 525 2.06 -17.31 -44.39
C SER A 525 1.48 -17.74 -43.04
N PHE A 526 1.37 -16.73 -42.10
CA PHE A 526 0.72 -16.96 -40.82
C PHE A 526 -0.79 -17.20 -40.98
N GLU A 527 -1.44 -16.66 -42.00
CA GLU A 527 -2.84 -16.92 -42.35
C GLU A 527 -3.05 -18.41 -42.71
N GLU A 528 -2.15 -18.99 -43.51
CA GLU A 528 -2.19 -20.42 -43.87
C GLU A 528 -1.93 -21.28 -42.64
N ALA A 529 -0.98 -20.92 -41.79
CA ALA A 529 -0.70 -21.64 -40.54
C ALA A 529 -1.90 -21.67 -39.60
N LEU A 530 -2.72 -20.60 -39.60
CA LEU A 530 -3.92 -20.49 -38.80
C LEU A 530 -5.18 -21.05 -39.45
N ALA A 531 -5.14 -21.42 -40.73
CA ALA A 531 -6.29 -21.95 -41.47
C ALA A 531 -6.90 -23.19 -40.78
N GLY A 532 -8.22 -23.14 -40.59
CA GLY A 532 -8.97 -24.21 -39.94
C GLY A 532 -8.90 -24.24 -38.38
N ILE A 533 -8.20 -23.32 -37.74
CA ILE A 533 -8.24 -23.19 -36.27
C ILE A 533 -9.46 -22.38 -35.84
N LYS A 534 -10.44 -23.06 -35.21
CA LYS A 534 -11.66 -22.41 -34.71
C LYS A 534 -11.35 -21.50 -33.55
N GLY A 535 -12.00 -20.32 -33.49
CA GLY A 535 -11.89 -19.37 -32.38
C GLY A 535 -10.74 -18.35 -32.48
N VAL A 536 -9.97 -18.36 -33.58
CA VAL A 536 -8.93 -17.36 -33.85
C VAL A 536 -9.56 -16.18 -34.60
N ARG A 537 -9.40 -14.97 -34.04
CA ARG A 537 -9.95 -13.72 -34.60
C ARG A 537 -9.08 -13.18 -35.75
N THR A 538 -9.71 -12.42 -36.65
CA THR A 538 -9.02 -11.60 -37.67
C THR A 538 -7.98 -10.70 -36.97
N GLY A 539 -6.73 -10.67 -37.44
CA GLY A 539 -5.65 -9.85 -36.86
C GLY A 539 -4.64 -10.66 -36.00
N VAL A 540 -4.94 -11.93 -35.68
CA VAL A 540 -3.97 -12.79 -34.96
C VAL A 540 -2.78 -13.12 -35.85
N ALA A 541 -2.97 -13.32 -37.15
CA ALA A 541 -1.88 -13.52 -38.10
C ALA A 541 -0.91 -12.33 -38.15
N GLU A 542 -1.44 -11.10 -38.17
CA GLU A 542 -0.63 -9.88 -38.11
C GLU A 542 0.10 -9.72 -36.76
N ALA A 543 -0.53 -10.16 -35.64
CA ALA A 543 0.12 -10.15 -34.33
C ALA A 543 1.27 -11.14 -34.29
N LEU A 544 1.09 -12.35 -34.85
CA LEU A 544 2.14 -13.36 -34.98
C LEU A 544 3.28 -12.90 -35.89
N ALA A 545 2.98 -12.27 -37.02
CA ALA A 545 3.99 -11.71 -37.93
C ALA A 545 4.84 -10.60 -37.30
N ARG A 546 4.32 -9.93 -36.29
CA ARG A 546 5.08 -8.94 -35.48
C ARG A 546 5.91 -9.59 -34.39
N ALA A 547 5.46 -10.72 -33.84
CA ALA A 547 6.09 -11.38 -32.70
C ALA A 547 7.12 -12.46 -33.11
N PHE A 548 7.01 -13.00 -34.33
CA PHE A 548 7.87 -14.08 -34.82
C PHE A 548 8.51 -13.74 -36.17
N VAL A 549 9.77 -14.12 -36.34
CA VAL A 549 10.55 -13.84 -37.54
C VAL A 549 9.96 -14.55 -38.76
N ASP A 550 9.46 -15.78 -38.57
CA ASP A 550 8.87 -16.60 -39.62
C ASP A 550 7.87 -17.64 -39.08
N VAL A 551 7.14 -18.26 -39.98
CA VAL A 551 6.12 -19.25 -39.63
C VAL A 551 6.71 -20.52 -39.02
N PRO A 552 7.84 -21.09 -39.50
CA PRO A 552 8.48 -22.22 -38.85
C PRO A 552 8.83 -21.98 -37.39
N THR A 553 9.45 -20.86 -37.08
CA THR A 553 9.78 -20.44 -35.68
C THR A 553 8.53 -20.35 -34.81
N PHE A 554 7.44 -19.82 -35.33
CA PHE A 554 6.16 -19.78 -34.59
C PHE A 554 5.63 -21.20 -34.32
N ILE A 555 5.61 -22.09 -35.35
CA ILE A 555 5.11 -23.46 -35.20
C ILE A 555 5.94 -24.26 -34.19
N GLU A 556 7.27 -24.15 -34.25
CA GLU A 556 8.15 -24.77 -33.27
C GLU A 556 7.89 -24.23 -31.84
N THR A 557 7.78 -22.89 -31.71
CA THR A 557 7.48 -22.26 -30.41
C THR A 557 6.12 -22.73 -29.90
N ALA A 558 5.08 -22.76 -30.72
CA ALA A 558 3.75 -23.20 -30.31
C ALA A 558 3.70 -24.68 -29.89
N ARG A 559 4.46 -25.55 -30.53
CA ARG A 559 4.61 -26.95 -30.12
C ARG A 559 5.38 -27.12 -28.82
N ALA A 560 6.46 -26.37 -28.65
CA ALA A 560 7.19 -26.34 -27.39
C ALA A 560 6.31 -25.79 -26.27
N ALA A 561 5.62 -24.70 -26.54
CA ALA A 561 4.70 -24.04 -25.59
C ALA A 561 3.60 -24.99 -25.09
N ALA A 562 3.06 -25.85 -25.95
CA ALA A 562 2.05 -26.83 -25.54
C ALA A 562 2.58 -27.85 -24.51
N ARG A 563 3.90 -28.10 -24.47
CA ARG A 563 4.57 -28.98 -23.49
C ARG A 563 5.07 -28.22 -22.25
N GLU A 564 5.10 -26.89 -22.35
CA GLU A 564 5.65 -25.98 -21.37
C GLU A 564 4.55 -25.16 -20.64
N MET A 565 3.31 -25.58 -20.79
CA MET A 565 2.16 -24.96 -20.11
C MET A 565 2.31 -25.02 -18.59
N PRO A 566 1.76 -24.01 -17.88
CA PRO A 566 1.73 -24.06 -16.41
C PRO A 566 0.97 -25.32 -15.95
N GLY A 567 1.54 -26.05 -15.01
CA GLY A 567 0.86 -27.16 -14.34
C GLY A 567 -0.19 -26.68 -13.33
N ASP A 568 -0.98 -27.63 -12.82
CA ASP A 568 -2.11 -27.31 -11.93
C ASP A 568 -1.66 -26.66 -10.62
N ASP A 569 -0.52 -27.05 -10.06
CA ASP A 569 0.01 -26.46 -8.83
C ASP A 569 0.40 -24.99 -9.03
N TYR A 570 1.01 -24.63 -10.17
CA TYR A 570 1.29 -23.23 -10.47
C TYR A 570 0.01 -22.44 -10.69
N ARG A 571 -0.95 -22.97 -11.44
CA ARG A 571 -2.26 -22.32 -11.67
C ARG A 571 -3.03 -22.12 -10.37
N ALA A 572 -3.01 -23.11 -9.49
CA ALA A 572 -3.65 -23.02 -8.18
C ALA A 572 -2.99 -21.93 -7.33
N PHE A 573 -1.66 -21.86 -7.34
CA PHE A 573 -0.90 -20.86 -6.59
C PHE A 573 -1.10 -19.44 -7.14
N ALA A 574 -0.95 -19.25 -8.45
CA ALA A 574 -1.14 -17.96 -9.12
C ALA A 574 -2.61 -17.50 -9.14
N GLY A 575 -3.57 -18.42 -9.00
CA GLY A 575 -5.00 -18.12 -8.93
C GLY A 575 -5.50 -17.69 -7.55
N LEU A 576 -4.65 -17.68 -6.51
CA LEU A 576 -5.02 -17.22 -5.18
C LEU A 576 -5.29 -15.72 -5.18
N ASN A 577 -6.23 -15.29 -4.32
CA ASN A 577 -6.56 -13.88 -4.20
C ASN A 577 -5.31 -13.08 -3.77
N GLY A 578 -4.99 -12.02 -4.52
CA GLY A 578 -3.80 -11.21 -4.29
C GLY A 578 -2.48 -11.80 -4.83
N ILE A 579 -2.51 -13.00 -5.43
CA ILE A 579 -1.36 -13.63 -6.08
C ILE A 579 -1.72 -13.82 -7.55
N GLY A 580 -1.22 -12.98 -8.42
CA GLY A 580 -1.26 -13.19 -9.87
C GLY A 580 0.04 -13.86 -10.34
N GLU A 581 0.17 -14.14 -11.64
CA GLU A 581 1.37 -14.75 -12.24
C GLU A 581 2.64 -13.96 -11.91
N VAL A 582 2.62 -12.64 -11.98
CA VAL A 582 3.76 -11.75 -11.66
C VAL A 582 4.24 -11.91 -10.22
N VAL A 583 3.31 -12.04 -9.26
CA VAL A 583 3.65 -12.25 -7.85
C VAL A 583 4.16 -13.68 -7.63
N ALA A 584 3.51 -14.67 -8.25
CA ALA A 584 3.92 -16.07 -8.18
C ALA A 584 5.34 -16.23 -8.68
N ASP A 585 5.65 -15.68 -9.85
CA ASP A 585 7.00 -15.71 -10.41
C ASP A 585 8.03 -15.01 -9.53
N SER A 586 7.70 -13.84 -8.98
CA SER A 586 8.61 -13.11 -8.09
C SER A 586 8.93 -13.89 -6.82
N LEU A 587 7.95 -14.62 -6.27
CA LEU A 587 8.13 -15.50 -5.12
C LEU A 587 9.02 -16.71 -5.48
N ILE A 588 8.72 -17.37 -6.60
CA ILE A 588 9.50 -18.52 -7.09
C ILE A 588 10.95 -18.09 -7.33
N ASP A 589 11.19 -17.02 -8.10
CA ASP A 589 12.53 -16.51 -8.40
C ASP A 589 13.32 -16.17 -7.14
N PHE A 590 12.65 -15.55 -6.14
CA PHE A 590 13.30 -15.20 -4.88
C PHE A 590 13.76 -16.44 -4.11
N PHE A 591 12.92 -17.47 -4.03
CA PHE A 591 13.23 -18.66 -3.27
C PHE A 591 14.02 -19.72 -4.05
N ASP A 592 14.07 -19.64 -5.38
CA ASP A 592 14.92 -20.49 -6.21
C ASP A 592 16.38 -20.00 -6.23
N GLU A 593 16.61 -18.73 -5.92
CA GLU A 593 17.93 -18.13 -5.84
C GLU A 593 18.69 -18.66 -4.59
N PRO A 594 19.85 -19.35 -4.76
CA PRO A 594 20.55 -20.03 -3.65
C PRO A 594 20.95 -19.12 -2.50
N HIS A 595 21.36 -17.88 -2.80
CA HIS A 595 21.79 -16.92 -1.80
C HIS A 595 20.61 -16.45 -0.93
N ASN A 596 19.46 -16.16 -1.55
CA ASN A 596 18.26 -15.79 -0.80
C ASN A 596 17.79 -16.95 0.10
N ARG A 597 17.83 -18.18 -0.39
CA ARG A 597 17.54 -19.37 0.44
C ARG A 597 18.45 -19.46 1.66
N LYS A 598 19.75 -19.19 1.47
CA LYS A 598 20.70 -19.18 2.58
C LYS A 598 20.36 -18.09 3.60
N VAL A 599 20.10 -16.86 3.14
CA VAL A 599 19.74 -15.74 4.02
C VAL A 599 18.47 -16.05 4.82
N VAL A 600 17.43 -16.60 4.18
CA VAL A 600 16.19 -16.99 4.84
C VAL A 600 16.44 -18.13 5.85
N LYS A 601 17.21 -19.14 5.48
CA LYS A 601 17.58 -20.24 6.38
C LYS A 601 18.33 -19.75 7.63
N ASP A 602 19.33 -18.90 7.43
CA ASP A 602 20.12 -18.32 8.54
C ASP A 602 19.24 -17.46 9.44
N LEU A 603 18.30 -16.73 8.87
CA LEU A 603 17.34 -15.91 9.62
C LEU A 603 16.37 -16.79 10.45
N LEU A 604 15.80 -17.84 9.85
CA LEU A 604 14.89 -18.77 10.53
C LEU A 604 15.56 -19.55 11.68
N ALA A 605 16.90 -19.65 11.70
CA ALA A 605 17.63 -20.22 12.83
C ALA A 605 17.64 -19.28 14.05
N GLU A 606 17.38 -17.99 13.87
CA GLU A 606 17.43 -16.97 14.93
C GLU A 606 16.05 -16.47 15.36
N ILE A 607 14.99 -16.75 14.60
CA ILE A 607 13.64 -16.24 14.85
C ILE A 607 12.59 -17.35 14.83
N ASP A 608 11.43 -17.05 15.41
CA ASP A 608 10.24 -17.92 15.45
C ASP A 608 9.10 -17.25 14.67
N VAL A 609 8.80 -17.77 13.47
CA VAL A 609 7.73 -17.26 12.62
C VAL A 609 6.40 -17.85 13.08
N GLN A 610 5.56 -16.99 13.65
CA GLN A 610 4.25 -17.38 14.18
C GLN A 610 3.23 -17.60 13.07
N PRO A 611 2.39 -18.63 13.20
CA PRO A 611 1.26 -18.84 12.28
C PRO A 611 0.39 -17.59 12.19
N TYR A 612 -0.22 -17.38 11.02
CA TYR A 612 -1.20 -16.32 10.84
C TYR A 612 -2.45 -16.62 11.68
N VAL A 613 -2.70 -15.78 12.66
CA VAL A 613 -3.92 -15.84 13.46
C VAL A 613 -4.95 -14.93 12.79
N ARG A 614 -6.04 -15.51 12.29
CA ARG A 614 -7.19 -14.69 11.90
C ARG A 614 -7.68 -13.97 13.14
N GLN A 615 -7.64 -12.64 13.14
CA GLN A 615 -8.40 -11.90 14.15
C GLN A 615 -9.84 -12.34 14.02
N ALA A 616 -10.41 -12.85 15.11
CA ALA A 616 -11.78 -13.30 15.16
C ALA A 616 -12.68 -12.10 14.78
N THR A 617 -13.08 -12.06 13.53
CA THR A 617 -14.31 -11.38 13.15
C THR A 617 -15.44 -12.10 13.85
N VAL A 618 -16.44 -11.37 14.28
CA VAL A 618 -17.65 -11.93 14.89
C VAL A 618 -17.98 -13.26 14.21
N ALA A 619 -18.03 -14.34 15.00
CA ALA A 619 -18.32 -15.67 14.47
C ALA A 619 -19.68 -15.61 13.72
N SER A 620 -19.67 -15.84 12.43
CA SER A 620 -20.86 -15.83 11.59
C SER A 620 -21.06 -17.21 10.96
N ALA A 621 -22.26 -17.50 10.51
CA ALA A 621 -22.60 -18.75 9.83
C ALA A 621 -21.73 -19.03 8.58
N VAL A 622 -21.08 -17.98 8.05
CA VAL A 622 -20.23 -18.07 6.84
C VAL A 622 -18.73 -18.06 7.13
N THR A 623 -18.33 -17.96 8.39
CA THR A 623 -16.91 -17.94 8.77
C THR A 623 -16.21 -19.24 8.34
N GLY A 624 -15.14 -19.13 7.54
CA GLY A 624 -14.38 -20.26 7.00
C GLY A 624 -15.00 -20.92 5.76
N LYS A 625 -16.23 -20.56 5.37
CA LYS A 625 -16.93 -21.08 4.21
C LYS A 625 -16.43 -20.47 2.90
N THR A 626 -16.49 -21.25 1.83
CA THR A 626 -16.16 -20.79 0.47
C THR A 626 -17.45 -20.45 -0.27
N VAL A 627 -17.57 -19.21 -0.73
CA VAL A 627 -18.78 -18.66 -1.36
C VAL A 627 -18.46 -18.21 -2.79
N VAL A 628 -19.37 -18.49 -3.72
CA VAL A 628 -19.31 -18.00 -5.11
C VAL A 628 -20.58 -17.21 -5.40
N PHE A 629 -20.42 -15.99 -5.92
CA PHE A 629 -21.54 -15.16 -6.37
C PHE A 629 -21.70 -15.27 -7.89
N THR A 630 -22.94 -15.47 -8.37
CA THR A 630 -23.26 -15.60 -9.80
C THR A 630 -24.58 -14.88 -10.13
N GLY A 631 -24.77 -14.47 -11.38
CA GLY A 631 -25.94 -13.69 -11.78
C GLY A 631 -25.90 -12.23 -11.34
N THR A 632 -26.97 -11.49 -11.57
CA THR A 632 -27.17 -10.11 -11.13
C THR A 632 -27.90 -10.10 -9.80
N LEU A 633 -27.28 -9.53 -8.76
CA LEU A 633 -27.88 -9.33 -7.46
C LEU A 633 -28.71 -8.02 -7.51
N GLU A 634 -29.89 -8.02 -6.89
CA GLU A 634 -30.84 -6.90 -6.97
C GLU A 634 -30.72 -5.96 -5.75
N LYS A 635 -30.42 -6.50 -4.57
CA LYS A 635 -30.39 -5.75 -3.30
C LYS A 635 -29.00 -5.19 -2.97
N MET A 636 -27.96 -5.75 -3.57
CA MET A 636 -26.59 -5.29 -3.38
C MET A 636 -25.74 -5.52 -4.63
N SER A 637 -24.66 -4.76 -4.79
CA SER A 637 -23.70 -5.05 -5.85
C SER A 637 -22.88 -6.31 -5.53
N ARG A 638 -22.38 -7.00 -6.57
CA ARG A 638 -21.49 -8.17 -6.39
C ARG A 638 -20.25 -7.81 -5.59
N SER A 639 -19.73 -6.57 -5.73
CA SER A 639 -18.60 -6.06 -4.98
C SER A 639 -18.93 -5.90 -3.49
N GLU A 640 -20.13 -5.47 -3.19
CA GLU A 640 -20.63 -5.37 -1.82
C GLU A 640 -20.83 -6.75 -1.19
N ALA A 641 -21.50 -7.68 -1.90
CA ALA A 641 -21.69 -9.06 -1.43
C ALA A 641 -20.36 -9.76 -1.12
N LYS A 642 -19.36 -9.58 -2.01
CA LYS A 642 -18.01 -10.08 -1.79
C LYS A 642 -17.37 -9.47 -0.55
N ALA A 643 -17.43 -8.15 -0.40
CA ALA A 643 -16.85 -7.45 0.74
C ALA A 643 -17.50 -7.85 2.07
N GLN A 644 -18.83 -8.08 2.09
CA GLN A 644 -19.55 -8.56 3.27
C GLN A 644 -19.13 -9.98 3.64
N ALA A 645 -19.09 -10.90 2.66
CA ALA A 645 -18.65 -12.28 2.88
C ALA A 645 -17.23 -12.34 3.46
N GLU A 646 -16.30 -11.59 2.88
CA GLU A 646 -14.91 -11.52 3.34
C GLU A 646 -14.78 -10.91 4.74
N ARG A 647 -15.59 -9.89 5.07
CA ARG A 647 -15.65 -9.29 6.41
C ARG A 647 -16.10 -10.29 7.48
N LEU A 648 -17.02 -11.19 7.14
CA LEU A 648 -17.54 -12.23 8.02
C LEU A 648 -16.67 -13.51 8.00
N GLY A 649 -15.51 -13.46 7.38
CA GLY A 649 -14.52 -14.53 7.38
C GLY A 649 -14.76 -15.64 6.36
N ALA A 650 -15.64 -15.42 5.38
CA ALA A 650 -15.81 -16.34 4.25
C ALA A 650 -14.67 -16.16 3.22
N LYS A 651 -14.43 -17.20 2.42
CA LYS A 651 -13.58 -17.15 1.22
C LYS A 651 -14.46 -16.93 0.00
N VAL A 652 -14.20 -15.90 -0.78
CA VAL A 652 -14.95 -15.69 -2.03
C VAL A 652 -14.13 -16.18 -3.21
N ALA A 653 -14.67 -17.19 -3.92
CA ALA A 653 -14.04 -17.77 -5.10
C ALA A 653 -14.68 -17.26 -6.39
N SER A 654 -13.89 -17.27 -7.47
CA SER A 654 -14.36 -16.86 -8.81
C SER A 654 -15.02 -17.99 -9.59
N SER A 655 -14.80 -19.26 -9.19
CA SER A 655 -15.32 -20.48 -9.86
C SER A 655 -15.88 -21.46 -8.84
N VAL A 656 -16.85 -22.27 -9.28
CA VAL A 656 -17.46 -23.33 -8.47
C VAL A 656 -16.64 -24.60 -8.55
N SER A 657 -16.38 -25.22 -7.40
CA SER A 657 -15.64 -26.48 -7.25
C SER A 657 -16.22 -27.31 -6.11
N ASN A 658 -15.75 -28.55 -5.91
CA ASN A 658 -16.14 -29.42 -4.77
C ASN A 658 -15.76 -28.83 -3.40
N LYS A 659 -14.97 -27.75 -3.35
CA LYS A 659 -14.58 -27.01 -2.14
C LYS A 659 -15.49 -25.78 -1.89
N THR A 660 -16.50 -25.55 -2.74
CA THR A 660 -17.44 -24.44 -2.59
C THR A 660 -18.56 -24.87 -1.64
N ASP A 661 -18.80 -24.11 -0.57
CA ASP A 661 -19.87 -24.37 0.39
C ASP A 661 -21.20 -23.77 -0.07
N TYR A 662 -21.16 -22.54 -0.60
CA TYR A 662 -22.37 -21.83 -1.02
C TYR A 662 -22.18 -21.17 -2.40
N VAL A 663 -23.23 -21.23 -3.20
CA VAL A 663 -23.35 -20.41 -4.41
C VAL A 663 -24.54 -19.49 -4.25
N VAL A 664 -24.29 -18.18 -4.20
CA VAL A 664 -25.35 -17.16 -4.13
C VAL A 664 -25.71 -16.77 -5.55
N ALA A 665 -26.95 -17.07 -5.94
CA ALA A 665 -27.45 -16.88 -7.30
C ALA A 665 -28.46 -15.72 -7.33
N GLY A 666 -28.10 -14.68 -8.09
CA GLY A 666 -29.03 -13.62 -8.49
C GLY A 666 -29.78 -13.97 -9.79
N THR A 667 -30.45 -12.98 -10.37
CA THR A 667 -31.12 -13.13 -11.68
C THR A 667 -30.10 -13.41 -12.79
N GLU A 668 -30.49 -14.18 -13.80
CA GLU A 668 -29.61 -14.55 -14.93
C GLU A 668 -28.33 -15.30 -14.54
N ALA A 669 -28.41 -16.15 -13.51
CA ALA A 669 -27.29 -16.96 -13.10
C ALA A 669 -26.99 -18.04 -14.16
N GLY A 670 -25.86 -17.88 -14.88
CA GLY A 670 -25.47 -18.79 -15.98
C GLY A 670 -24.72 -20.03 -15.52
N SER A 671 -23.79 -20.53 -16.32
CA SER A 671 -23.04 -21.81 -16.20
C SER A 671 -22.49 -22.15 -14.80
N LYS A 672 -22.26 -21.16 -13.94
CA LYS A 672 -21.83 -21.40 -12.55
C LYS A 672 -22.94 -22.00 -11.67
N LEU A 673 -24.20 -21.63 -11.93
CA LEU A 673 -25.34 -22.22 -11.23
C LEU A 673 -25.53 -23.68 -11.64
N ASP A 674 -25.40 -23.97 -12.94
CA ASP A 674 -25.51 -25.34 -13.44
C ASP A 674 -24.41 -26.23 -12.84
N LYS A 675 -23.19 -25.73 -12.81
CA LYS A 675 -22.07 -26.43 -12.18
C LYS A 675 -22.24 -26.63 -10.67
N ALA A 676 -22.86 -25.68 -9.97
CA ALA A 676 -23.17 -25.83 -8.55
C ALA A 676 -24.16 -26.97 -8.31
N ARG A 677 -25.19 -27.08 -9.15
CA ARG A 677 -26.17 -28.16 -9.10
C ARG A 677 -25.56 -29.53 -9.41
N GLU A 678 -24.71 -29.60 -10.44
CA GLU A 678 -23.96 -30.83 -10.77
C GLU A 678 -23.09 -31.32 -9.62
N LEU A 679 -22.44 -30.41 -8.88
CA LEU A 679 -21.55 -30.72 -7.78
C LEU A 679 -22.26 -30.86 -6.43
N GLY A 680 -23.59 -30.69 -6.37
CA GLY A 680 -24.38 -30.76 -5.12
C GLY A 680 -24.06 -29.62 -4.13
N VAL A 681 -23.54 -28.49 -4.62
CA VAL A 681 -23.24 -27.33 -3.78
C VAL A 681 -24.51 -26.61 -3.39
N THR A 682 -24.62 -26.18 -2.13
CA THR A 682 -25.80 -25.44 -1.64
C THR A 682 -25.94 -24.11 -2.40
N VAL A 683 -27.09 -23.93 -3.05
CA VAL A 683 -27.41 -22.70 -3.77
C VAL A 683 -28.37 -21.89 -2.89
N LEU A 684 -28.03 -20.62 -2.70
CA LEU A 684 -28.79 -19.62 -1.96
C LEU A 684 -29.27 -18.52 -2.92
N SER A 685 -30.50 -18.06 -2.72
CA SER A 685 -30.96 -16.79 -3.28
C SER A 685 -30.32 -15.61 -2.54
N GLU A 686 -30.45 -14.40 -3.07
CA GLU A 686 -29.97 -13.20 -2.40
C GLU A 686 -30.65 -12.98 -1.04
N ASP A 687 -31.93 -13.31 -0.91
CA ASP A 687 -32.65 -13.18 0.36
C ASP A 687 -32.21 -14.21 1.40
N GLU A 688 -31.99 -15.45 0.99
CA GLU A 688 -31.45 -16.49 1.87
C GLU A 688 -30.01 -16.17 2.30
N TRP A 689 -29.22 -15.58 1.41
CA TRP A 689 -27.89 -15.09 1.76
C TRP A 689 -27.95 -13.99 2.83
N LEU A 690 -28.81 -12.99 2.67
CA LEU A 690 -29.00 -11.91 3.65
C LEU A 690 -29.49 -12.46 4.99
N ALA A 691 -30.48 -13.35 4.99
CA ALA A 691 -30.96 -13.99 6.20
C ALA A 691 -29.87 -14.81 6.91
N LEU A 692 -29.01 -15.50 6.15
CA LEU A 692 -27.86 -16.24 6.69
C LEU A 692 -26.86 -15.33 7.37
N LEU A 693 -26.65 -14.11 6.84
CA LEU A 693 -25.77 -13.12 7.45
C LEU A 693 -26.37 -12.52 8.73
N GLU A 694 -27.65 -12.26 8.77
CA GLU A 694 -28.37 -11.69 9.93
C GLU A 694 -28.57 -12.72 11.07
N GLY A 695 -28.77 -13.99 10.74
CA GLY A 695 -28.98 -15.08 11.73
C GLY A 695 -27.72 -15.46 12.53
N GLY A 696 -26.56 -14.92 12.21
CA GLY A 696 -25.30 -15.15 12.93
C GLY A 696 -24.97 -14.11 14.01
N THR A 697 -25.85 -13.15 14.26
CA THR A 697 -25.64 -12.05 15.22
C THR A 697 -26.41 -12.20 16.55
N SER A 698 -26.83 -13.42 16.92
CA SER A 698 -27.46 -13.71 18.24
C SER A 698 -26.46 -14.30 19.24
#